data_d46e14b6d69b31d0e01e85ad82d9e268
#
_entry.id   d46e14b6d69b31d0e01e85ad82d9e268
#
_cell.length_a   1.000
_cell.length_b   1.000
_cell.length_c   1.000
_cell.angle_alpha   90.00
_cell.angle_beta   90.00
_cell.angle_gamma   90.00
#
_symmetry.space_group_name_H-M   'P 1'
#
loop_
_entity.id
_entity.type
_entity.pdbx_description
1 polymer ?
#
loop_
_entity_poly.entity_id
_entity_poly.type
_entity_poly.pdbx_seq_one_letter_code
_entity_poly.pdbx_strand_id
1 'polypeptide(L)'
;MPPQYTGKVQMTRDGFIFVIVDGEEEDIYVKAAKTRHALNGDVVRVAVTRPGGKGSRREGEVVEILERSKAPFVGYMHYVGAQAWVLMQSRFMPYDIQVDAEQARAMGAEPGMKVAAVVDDWPRADFGPSGHLTDVLGVPGDNDTEMHAILAEFNLPYRFSSEVENAADKISDVIGDEELKGRRDYRDTLTFTIDPADAKDFDDALSFRRLQNGNYEVGVHIADVSWYVRPGGEVDREARDRGTSVYLVDRTVPMLPEKLCNKLCSLRQDEEKLTFSTVFEIGPKGAVKSRWIGRTVIRSDARLAYEQAQEVIDNPPAPENRTPLEDAILTLNSLAGVLRAARFRAGAVNFDRPEMKVEVDAAGKPLRVYQKIAREANNLIEEFMLLSNRTVAEFVATGGKMNGVPFKNAKTFVYRIHGEPNYEKLESLRGFASNFGYKMEEAGSGKAAAAALRELLASAKGKAEYEAFENIALRCMAKAVYSTDNIGHYGLAFKFYTHFTSPIRRYPDLLVHRLLFSYLGGGASAEKGHLEKECEYATQREMVAADAERTSIKYKLVEFMQDKVGQEFDGAVSGLTEWGLYVELDDTHIEGMVPLREIASDFYEFDASRYKVVGRRTRKEFRLGDRVRIRVKNANLEARLLDYELIEEDGAAEPSSPDANKAHSEPSGRKGSRRNGASAGRKPRRAAAKK
;
A
#
# COMPACT_ATOMS: atom_id res chain seq x y z
N MET A 1 26.26 -4.36 -34.54
CA MET A 1 26.10 -5.14 -33.30
C MET A 1 24.67 -4.94 -32.82
N PRO A 2 24.01 -5.94 -32.22
CA PRO A 2 22.70 -5.77 -31.67
C PRO A 2 22.75 -4.68 -30.56
N PRO A 3 21.69 -3.88 -30.39
CA PRO A 3 21.65 -2.88 -29.32
C PRO A 3 21.78 -3.56 -27.96
N GLN A 4 22.56 -2.96 -27.07
CA GLN A 4 22.82 -3.48 -25.74
C GLN A 4 22.25 -2.52 -24.71
N TYR A 5 21.68 -3.08 -23.63
CA TYR A 5 21.09 -2.35 -22.53
C TYR A 5 21.65 -2.87 -21.21
N THR A 6 21.65 -2.03 -20.20
CA THR A 6 21.93 -2.42 -18.82
C THR A 6 20.64 -2.39 -18.04
N GLY A 7 20.34 -3.46 -17.30
CA GLY A 7 19.13 -3.52 -16.51
C GLY A 7 19.19 -4.56 -15.40
N LYS A 8 18.17 -4.54 -14.54
CA LYS A 8 18.04 -5.43 -13.38
C LYS A 8 17.25 -6.69 -13.76
N VAL A 9 17.71 -7.82 -13.31
CA VAL A 9 17.10 -9.13 -13.57
C VAL A 9 15.91 -9.39 -12.65
N GLN A 10 14.79 -9.77 -13.25
CA GLN A 10 13.66 -10.41 -12.58
C GLN A 10 13.54 -11.84 -13.12
N MET A 11 13.80 -12.84 -12.26
CA MET A 11 13.77 -14.26 -12.62
C MET A 11 12.39 -14.85 -12.36
N THR A 12 12.02 -15.86 -13.14
CA THR A 12 10.80 -16.65 -12.97
C THR A 12 11.12 -18.07 -12.52
N ARG A 13 10.12 -18.80 -12.04
CA ARG A 13 10.24 -20.19 -11.60
C ARG A 13 10.83 -21.13 -12.65
N ASP A 14 10.56 -20.87 -13.91
CA ASP A 14 11.03 -21.69 -15.04
C ASP A 14 12.45 -21.30 -15.50
N GLY A 15 13.14 -20.40 -14.77
CA GLY A 15 14.51 -19.99 -15.04
C GLY A 15 14.71 -19.02 -16.21
N PHE A 16 13.64 -18.55 -16.87
CA PHE A 16 13.76 -17.41 -17.78
C PHE A 16 13.72 -16.10 -17.00
N ILE A 17 14.25 -15.04 -17.58
CA ILE A 17 14.34 -13.76 -16.92
C ILE A 17 13.74 -12.64 -17.76
N PHE A 18 13.28 -11.60 -17.08
CA PHE A 18 13.02 -10.29 -17.65
C PHE A 18 14.12 -9.33 -17.18
N VAL A 19 14.68 -8.55 -18.10
CA VAL A 19 15.64 -7.50 -17.78
C VAL A 19 14.90 -6.17 -17.83
N ILE A 20 14.72 -5.58 -16.67
CA ILE A 20 14.08 -4.28 -16.47
C ILE A 20 15.13 -3.21 -16.75
N VAL A 21 14.90 -2.39 -17.77
CA VAL A 21 15.80 -1.31 -18.21
C VAL A 21 15.18 0.03 -17.85
N ASP A 22 15.90 0.84 -17.09
CA ASP A 22 15.42 2.16 -16.68
C ASP A 22 15.16 3.06 -17.90
N GLY A 23 13.96 3.65 -17.94
CA GLY A 23 13.53 4.54 -19.04
C GLY A 23 12.96 3.85 -20.26
N GLU A 24 12.88 2.51 -20.29
CA GLU A 24 12.23 1.74 -21.36
C GLU A 24 10.85 1.28 -20.92
N GLU A 25 9.87 1.30 -21.82
CA GLU A 25 8.49 0.87 -21.52
C GLU A 25 8.31 -0.65 -21.46
N GLU A 26 9.17 -1.39 -22.18
CA GLU A 26 9.09 -2.85 -22.30
C GLU A 26 10.36 -3.53 -21.76
N ASP A 27 10.16 -4.51 -20.89
CA ASP A 27 11.22 -5.38 -20.39
C ASP A 27 11.78 -6.28 -21.50
N ILE A 28 13.03 -6.69 -21.37
CA ILE A 28 13.67 -7.60 -22.32
C ILE A 28 13.57 -9.03 -21.79
N TYR A 29 12.80 -9.87 -22.49
CA TYR A 29 12.68 -11.30 -22.18
C TYR A 29 13.94 -12.07 -22.60
N VAL A 30 14.47 -12.90 -21.71
CA VAL A 30 15.63 -13.75 -21.96
C VAL A 30 15.30 -15.19 -21.56
N LYS A 31 15.46 -16.11 -22.51
CA LYS A 31 15.24 -17.56 -22.29
C LYS A 31 16.25 -18.11 -21.29
N ALA A 32 15.86 -19.12 -20.49
CA ALA A 32 16.71 -19.76 -19.48
C ALA A 32 18.12 -20.15 -19.99
N ALA A 33 18.19 -20.73 -21.20
CA ALA A 33 19.47 -21.10 -21.82
C ALA A 33 20.38 -19.91 -22.22
N LYS A 34 19.87 -18.65 -22.13
CA LYS A 34 20.57 -17.43 -22.54
C LYS A 34 20.83 -16.46 -21.39
N THR A 35 20.56 -16.86 -20.16
CA THR A 35 20.72 -16.02 -18.96
C THR A 35 22.17 -15.88 -18.51
N ARG A 36 23.08 -16.74 -18.97
CA ARG A 36 24.48 -16.83 -18.52
C ARG A 36 24.60 -16.86 -16.98
N HIS A 37 23.70 -17.60 -16.33
CA HIS A 37 23.67 -17.75 -14.88
C HIS A 37 23.34 -16.45 -14.12
N ALA A 38 22.73 -15.48 -14.78
CA ALA A 38 22.16 -14.33 -14.10
C ALA A 38 21.00 -14.78 -13.21
N LEU A 39 20.96 -14.26 -12.00
CA LEU A 39 19.98 -14.56 -10.96
C LEU A 39 19.08 -13.36 -10.69
N ASN A 40 18.02 -13.59 -9.94
CA ASN A 40 17.10 -12.54 -9.55
C ASN A 40 17.83 -11.40 -8.81
N GLY A 41 17.63 -10.17 -9.27
CA GLY A 41 18.24 -8.99 -8.67
C GLY A 41 19.61 -8.61 -9.22
N ASP A 42 20.27 -9.45 -10.04
CA ASP A 42 21.54 -9.10 -10.69
C ASP A 42 21.37 -7.90 -11.64
N VAL A 43 22.44 -7.11 -11.78
CA VAL A 43 22.52 -6.10 -12.84
C VAL A 43 23.31 -6.68 -14.00
N VAL A 44 22.68 -6.69 -15.18
CA VAL A 44 23.27 -7.35 -16.36
C VAL A 44 23.33 -6.42 -17.57
N ARG A 45 24.27 -6.71 -18.47
CA ARG A 45 24.26 -6.21 -19.83
C ARG A 45 23.57 -7.24 -20.71
N VAL A 46 22.50 -6.83 -21.39
CA VAL A 46 21.69 -7.68 -22.29
C VAL A 46 21.76 -7.16 -23.71
N ALA A 47 21.97 -8.04 -24.68
CA ALA A 47 21.88 -7.73 -26.11
C ALA A 47 20.50 -8.13 -26.65
N VAL A 48 19.79 -7.21 -27.32
CA VAL A 48 18.50 -7.48 -27.93
C VAL A 48 18.71 -8.29 -29.21
N THR A 49 18.29 -9.53 -29.20
CA THR A 49 18.39 -10.45 -30.34
C THR A 49 17.19 -10.38 -31.27
N ARG A 50 16.02 -9.95 -30.74
CA ARG A 50 14.79 -9.74 -31.50
C ARG A 50 14.10 -8.49 -31.01
N PRO A 51 13.91 -7.46 -31.85
CA PRO A 51 13.15 -6.27 -31.45
C PRO A 51 11.68 -6.63 -31.24
N GLY A 52 11.05 -5.98 -30.26
CA GLY A 52 9.61 -6.07 -30.03
C GLY A 52 8.82 -5.43 -31.17
N GLY A 53 7.51 -5.74 -31.26
CA GLY A 53 6.60 -5.16 -32.23
C GLY A 53 5.15 -5.54 -31.88
N LYS A 54 4.16 -5.03 -32.61
CA LYS A 54 2.72 -5.33 -32.35
C LYS A 54 2.51 -6.83 -32.16
N GLY A 55 2.32 -7.27 -30.90
CA GLY A 55 2.06 -8.66 -30.52
C GLY A 55 3.29 -9.56 -30.32
N SER A 56 4.53 -9.03 -30.35
CA SER A 56 5.76 -9.77 -30.03
C SER A 56 6.60 -9.05 -29.00
N ARG A 57 7.09 -9.80 -27.99
CA ARG A 57 7.97 -9.28 -26.92
C ARG A 57 9.39 -9.05 -27.45
N ARG A 58 10.11 -8.08 -26.86
CA ARG A 58 11.57 -7.93 -27.06
C ARG A 58 12.27 -9.14 -26.48
N GLU A 59 13.11 -9.83 -27.29
CA GLU A 59 13.92 -10.96 -26.83
C GLU A 59 15.40 -10.59 -26.82
N GLY A 60 16.13 -11.06 -25.81
CA GLY A 60 17.55 -10.80 -25.66
C GLY A 60 18.36 -12.01 -25.16
N GLU A 61 19.64 -11.78 -25.00
CA GLU A 61 20.53 -12.68 -24.26
C GLU A 61 21.46 -11.85 -23.38
N VAL A 62 21.75 -12.37 -22.18
CA VAL A 62 22.72 -11.76 -21.27
C VAL A 62 24.12 -11.85 -21.90
N VAL A 63 24.79 -10.72 -21.96
CA VAL A 63 26.18 -10.64 -22.44
C VAL A 63 27.14 -10.77 -21.27
N GLU A 64 26.82 -10.11 -20.16
CA GLU A 64 27.68 -10.03 -18.98
C GLU A 64 26.84 -9.71 -17.74
N ILE A 65 27.21 -10.30 -16.61
CA ILE A 65 26.72 -9.92 -15.29
C ILE A 65 27.65 -8.82 -14.78
N LEU A 66 27.12 -7.61 -14.64
CA LEU A 66 27.88 -6.43 -14.22
C LEU A 66 28.00 -6.37 -12.69
N GLU A 67 26.94 -6.75 -12.00
CA GLU A 67 26.87 -6.77 -10.55
C GLU A 67 26.00 -7.94 -10.09
N ARG A 68 26.54 -8.78 -9.19
CA ARG A 68 25.79 -9.86 -8.55
C ARG A 68 24.95 -9.29 -7.41
N SER A 69 23.69 -9.70 -7.33
CA SER A 69 22.81 -9.33 -6.23
C SER A 69 23.36 -9.85 -4.89
N LYS A 70 23.37 -8.97 -3.90
CA LYS A 70 23.68 -9.33 -2.50
C LYS A 70 22.44 -9.65 -1.68
N ALA A 71 21.26 -9.64 -2.31
CA ALA A 71 20.03 -10.01 -1.64
C ALA A 71 20.08 -11.51 -1.29
N PRO A 72 19.74 -11.88 -0.04
CA PRO A 72 19.75 -13.28 0.36
C PRO A 72 18.59 -14.04 -0.26
N PHE A 73 18.81 -15.31 -0.50
CA PHE A 73 17.78 -16.29 -0.84
C PHE A 73 17.46 -17.13 0.39
N VAL A 74 16.17 -17.37 0.64
CA VAL A 74 15.69 -18.20 1.75
C VAL A 74 15.42 -19.61 1.25
N GLY A 75 15.96 -20.60 1.97
CA GLY A 75 15.77 -22.02 1.68
C GLY A 75 15.96 -22.88 2.93
N TYR A 76 16.05 -24.18 2.72
CA TYR A 76 16.16 -25.17 3.79
C TYR A 76 17.55 -25.80 3.82
N MET A 77 18.14 -25.84 5.00
CA MET A 77 19.47 -26.44 5.21
C MET A 77 19.44 -27.95 4.98
N HIS A 78 20.33 -28.43 4.13
CA HIS A 78 20.46 -29.86 3.82
C HIS A 78 21.94 -30.27 3.76
N TYR A 79 22.26 -31.42 4.38
CA TYR A 79 23.59 -31.98 4.41
C TYR A 79 23.64 -33.32 3.67
N VAL A 80 24.65 -33.49 2.81
CA VAL A 80 24.93 -34.75 2.12
C VAL A 80 26.40 -35.10 2.38
N GLY A 81 26.67 -35.95 3.38
CA GLY A 81 28.02 -36.27 3.80
C GLY A 81 28.77 -35.04 4.32
N ALA A 82 29.85 -34.68 3.64
CA ALA A 82 30.67 -33.51 3.96
C ALA A 82 30.21 -32.22 3.24
N GLN A 83 29.18 -32.30 2.39
CA GLN A 83 28.67 -31.16 1.64
C GLN A 83 27.42 -30.60 2.30
N ALA A 84 27.17 -29.31 2.09
CA ALA A 84 26.00 -28.63 2.59
C ALA A 84 25.34 -27.82 1.45
N TRP A 85 24.04 -27.81 1.45
CA TRP A 85 23.20 -27.19 0.44
C TRP A 85 22.04 -26.41 1.09
N VAL A 86 21.67 -25.31 0.48
CA VAL A 86 20.42 -24.63 0.76
C VAL A 86 19.43 -25.01 -0.33
N LEU A 87 18.43 -25.84 0.01
CA LEU A 87 17.40 -26.29 -0.91
C LEU A 87 16.39 -25.16 -1.12
N MET A 88 16.25 -24.75 -2.37
CA MET A 88 15.43 -23.60 -2.72
C MET A 88 13.99 -24.00 -3.05
N GLN A 89 13.03 -23.24 -2.51
CA GLN A 89 11.60 -23.36 -2.85
C GLN A 89 11.02 -22.05 -3.41
N SER A 90 11.90 -21.11 -3.67
CA SER A 90 11.55 -19.79 -4.18
C SER A 90 11.06 -19.84 -5.65
N ARG A 91 10.07 -19.02 -5.97
CA ARG A 91 9.64 -18.79 -7.37
C ARG A 91 10.68 -18.07 -8.21
N PHE A 92 11.65 -17.42 -7.55
CA PHE A 92 12.65 -16.56 -8.17
C PHE A 92 14.07 -17.17 -8.12
N MET A 93 14.21 -18.37 -7.58
CA MET A 93 15.49 -19.08 -7.48
C MET A 93 15.25 -20.58 -7.66
N PRO A 94 15.38 -21.10 -8.90
CA PRO A 94 15.14 -22.51 -9.18
C PRO A 94 16.36 -23.41 -8.91
N TYR A 95 17.44 -22.89 -8.37
CA TYR A 95 18.71 -23.59 -8.17
C TYR A 95 19.10 -23.64 -6.70
N ASP A 96 19.42 -24.82 -6.21
CA ASP A 96 19.95 -25.00 -4.85
C ASP A 96 21.36 -24.40 -4.74
N ILE A 97 21.66 -23.82 -3.57
CA ILE A 97 22.94 -23.12 -3.34
C ILE A 97 23.86 -24.02 -2.51
N GLN A 98 25.04 -24.33 -3.03
CA GLN A 98 26.09 -25.02 -2.26
C GLN A 98 26.75 -24.05 -1.29
N VAL A 99 26.87 -24.44 -0.01
CA VAL A 99 27.48 -23.63 1.05
C VAL A 99 28.56 -24.42 1.80
N ASP A 100 29.41 -23.71 2.52
CA ASP A 100 30.41 -24.34 3.38
C ASP A 100 29.75 -25.03 4.58
N ALA A 101 29.99 -26.35 4.73
CA ALA A 101 29.38 -27.15 5.76
C ALA A 101 29.93 -26.87 7.17
N GLU A 102 31.19 -26.46 7.30
CA GLU A 102 31.78 -26.12 8.59
C GLU A 102 31.24 -24.77 9.08
N GLN A 103 31.19 -23.78 8.18
CA GLN A 103 30.58 -22.50 8.46
C GLN A 103 29.10 -22.65 8.87
N ALA A 104 28.31 -23.44 8.10
CA ALA A 104 26.92 -23.66 8.40
C ALA A 104 26.70 -24.29 9.79
N ARG A 105 27.54 -25.30 10.16
CA ARG A 105 27.49 -25.89 11.51
C ARG A 105 27.90 -24.91 12.59
N ALA A 106 28.94 -24.10 12.34
CA ALA A 106 29.41 -23.10 13.28
C ALA A 106 28.32 -22.02 13.57
N MET A 107 27.48 -21.74 12.58
CA MET A 107 26.32 -20.86 12.74
C MET A 107 25.10 -21.54 13.41
N GLY A 108 25.18 -22.85 13.70
CA GLY A 108 24.08 -23.59 14.31
C GLY A 108 22.99 -24.01 13.32
N ALA A 109 23.28 -24.04 12.02
CA ALA A 109 22.31 -24.49 11.03
C ALA A 109 22.13 -26.02 11.07
N GLU A 110 21.00 -26.49 11.55
CA GLU A 110 20.63 -27.90 11.58
C GLU A 110 19.88 -28.31 10.29
N PRO A 111 19.88 -29.62 9.92
CA PRO A 111 19.11 -30.10 8.78
C PRO A 111 17.63 -29.72 8.87
N GLY A 112 17.08 -29.19 7.81
CA GLY A 112 15.66 -28.78 7.72
C GLY A 112 15.34 -27.40 8.28
N MET A 113 16.27 -26.71 8.93
CA MET A 113 16.09 -25.33 9.35
C MET A 113 16.01 -24.39 8.13
N LYS A 114 15.24 -23.33 8.25
CA LYS A 114 15.27 -22.21 7.31
C LYS A 114 16.51 -21.38 7.51
N VAL A 115 17.16 -21.05 6.41
CA VAL A 115 18.40 -20.26 6.38
C VAL A 115 18.33 -19.23 5.26
N ALA A 116 19.08 -18.15 5.41
CA ALA A 116 19.31 -17.15 4.37
C ALA A 116 20.73 -17.31 3.82
N ALA A 117 20.87 -17.32 2.50
CA ALA A 117 22.16 -17.47 1.81
C ALA A 117 22.31 -16.49 0.66
N VAL A 118 23.52 -16.00 0.44
CA VAL A 118 23.89 -15.16 -0.70
C VAL A 118 24.70 -16.00 -1.67
N VAL A 119 24.50 -15.81 -2.96
CA VAL A 119 25.29 -16.44 -4.02
C VAL A 119 26.55 -15.62 -4.25
N ASP A 120 27.72 -16.26 -4.07
CA ASP A 120 29.02 -15.65 -4.33
C ASP A 120 29.46 -15.86 -5.76
N ASP A 121 29.33 -17.10 -6.25
CA ASP A 121 29.82 -17.50 -7.56
C ASP A 121 28.97 -18.63 -8.18
N TRP A 122 29.08 -18.77 -9.49
CA TRP A 122 28.54 -19.90 -10.24
C TRP A 122 29.59 -20.37 -11.26
N PRO A 123 30.60 -21.08 -10.78
CA PRO A 123 31.81 -21.34 -11.58
C PRO A 123 31.60 -22.33 -12.75
N ARG A 124 30.58 -23.20 -12.63
CA ARG A 124 30.27 -24.22 -13.65
C ARG A 124 28.78 -24.48 -13.75
N ALA A 125 28.29 -24.53 -14.98
CA ALA A 125 26.85 -24.84 -15.24
C ALA A 125 26.39 -26.17 -14.62
N ASP A 126 27.32 -27.13 -14.46
CA ASP A 126 27.02 -28.50 -14.02
C ASP A 126 26.90 -28.63 -12.49
N PHE A 127 27.33 -27.62 -11.70
CA PHE A 127 27.42 -27.69 -10.24
C PHE A 127 26.45 -26.78 -9.49
N GLY A 128 25.70 -25.91 -10.19
CA GLY A 128 24.85 -24.90 -9.57
C GLY A 128 25.64 -23.76 -8.91
N PRO A 129 24.95 -22.79 -8.27
CA PRO A 129 25.58 -21.68 -7.57
C PRO A 129 26.22 -22.11 -6.24
N SER A 130 27.33 -21.46 -5.87
CA SER A 130 27.93 -21.54 -4.55
C SER A 130 27.80 -20.21 -3.82
N GLY A 131 27.72 -20.26 -2.49
CA GLY A 131 27.55 -19.09 -1.66
C GLY A 131 27.84 -19.34 -0.20
N HIS A 132 27.44 -18.43 0.64
CA HIS A 132 27.57 -18.54 2.08
C HIS A 132 26.26 -18.21 2.80
N LEU A 133 26.09 -18.74 4.02
CA LEU A 133 24.95 -18.38 4.87
C LEU A 133 25.16 -16.98 5.44
N THR A 134 24.10 -16.17 5.39
CA THR A 134 24.04 -14.87 6.05
C THR A 134 23.32 -14.93 7.38
N ASP A 135 22.34 -15.85 7.53
CA ASP A 135 21.61 -16.05 8.79
C ASP A 135 21.00 -17.45 8.88
N VAL A 136 20.79 -17.92 10.12
CA VAL A 136 19.99 -19.10 10.45
C VAL A 136 18.66 -18.60 11.04
N LEU A 137 17.60 -18.74 10.27
CA LEU A 137 16.30 -18.15 10.61
C LEU A 137 15.55 -18.97 11.66
N GLY A 138 15.71 -20.31 11.64
CA GLY A 138 15.14 -21.20 12.65
C GLY A 138 14.32 -22.37 12.07
N VAL A 139 13.45 -22.93 12.91
CA VAL A 139 12.60 -24.08 12.56
C VAL A 139 11.43 -23.63 11.70
N PRO A 140 11.16 -24.29 10.56
CA PRO A 140 10.02 -23.98 9.70
C PRO A 140 8.69 -24.08 10.47
N GLY A 141 7.81 -23.10 10.27
CA GLY A 141 6.51 -23.00 10.92
C GLY A 141 6.50 -22.21 12.23
N ASP A 142 7.67 -21.95 12.82
CA ASP A 142 7.75 -21.03 13.94
C ASP A 142 7.52 -19.60 13.45
N ASN A 143 6.68 -18.85 14.16
CA ASN A 143 6.30 -17.49 13.75
C ASN A 143 7.50 -16.56 13.51
N ASP A 144 8.47 -16.56 14.42
CA ASP A 144 9.69 -15.75 14.28
C ASP A 144 10.48 -16.13 13.03
N THR A 145 10.63 -17.43 12.79
CA THR A 145 11.29 -17.96 11.59
C THR A 145 10.63 -17.48 10.31
N GLU A 146 9.29 -17.56 10.25
CA GLU A 146 8.53 -17.19 9.06
C GLU A 146 8.56 -15.66 8.80
N MET A 147 8.44 -14.86 9.86
CA MET A 147 8.52 -13.40 9.73
C MET A 147 9.93 -12.94 9.33
N HIS A 148 10.99 -13.52 9.91
CA HIS A 148 12.36 -13.26 9.50
C HIS A 148 12.66 -13.75 8.07
N ALA A 149 12.07 -14.88 7.66
CA ALA A 149 12.16 -15.37 6.29
C ALA A 149 11.55 -14.37 5.28
N ILE A 150 10.38 -13.80 5.59
CA ILE A 150 9.77 -12.75 4.76
C ILE A 150 10.70 -11.55 4.67
N LEU A 151 11.23 -11.06 5.79
CA LEU A 151 12.15 -9.91 5.78
C LEU A 151 13.41 -10.19 4.95
N ALA A 152 13.99 -11.39 5.07
CA ALA A 152 15.14 -11.80 4.29
C ALA A 152 14.82 -11.91 2.78
N GLU A 153 13.68 -12.49 2.40
CA GLU A 153 13.23 -12.57 1.00
C GLU A 153 13.17 -11.19 0.32
N PHE A 154 12.81 -10.15 1.09
CA PHE A 154 12.73 -8.77 0.61
C PHE A 154 14.00 -7.96 0.87
N ASN A 155 15.08 -8.59 1.33
CA ASN A 155 16.34 -7.92 1.71
C ASN A 155 16.09 -6.72 2.64
N LEU A 156 15.28 -6.94 3.69
CA LEU A 156 14.95 -5.97 4.72
C LEU A 156 15.71 -6.30 6.00
N PRO A 157 16.57 -5.40 6.50
CA PRO A 157 17.31 -5.62 7.74
C PRO A 157 16.36 -5.56 8.93
N TYR A 158 16.45 -6.54 9.83
CA TYR A 158 15.56 -6.64 11.00
C TYR A 158 16.32 -6.55 12.34
N ARG A 159 17.64 -6.39 12.28
CA ARG A 159 18.48 -6.12 13.46
C ARG A 159 19.31 -4.88 13.21
N PHE A 160 19.63 -4.13 14.24
CA PHE A 160 20.63 -3.07 14.18
C PHE A 160 21.99 -3.66 14.52
N SER A 161 23.06 -3.11 13.94
CA SER A 161 24.41 -3.46 14.35
C SER A 161 24.73 -2.85 15.71
N SER A 162 25.67 -3.45 16.42
CA SER A 162 26.13 -2.92 17.71
C SER A 162 26.71 -1.51 17.61
N GLU A 163 27.29 -1.15 16.47
CA GLU A 163 27.80 0.19 16.20
C GLU A 163 26.66 1.22 16.17
N VAL A 164 25.55 0.88 15.50
CA VAL A 164 24.37 1.76 15.40
C VAL A 164 23.69 1.89 16.75
N GLU A 165 23.51 0.79 17.50
CA GLU A 165 22.91 0.82 18.84
C GLU A 165 23.76 1.63 19.80
N ASN A 166 25.10 1.41 19.81
CA ASN A 166 26.03 2.17 20.63
C ASN A 166 26.05 3.66 20.25
N ALA A 167 25.89 4.00 18.96
CA ALA A 167 25.79 5.38 18.53
C ALA A 167 24.50 6.04 19.02
N ALA A 168 23.37 5.32 18.96
CA ALA A 168 22.09 5.77 19.50
C ALA A 168 22.15 5.98 21.04
N ASP A 169 22.79 5.06 21.75
CA ASP A 169 22.92 5.11 23.21
C ASP A 169 23.75 6.30 23.72
N LYS A 170 24.63 6.84 22.91
CA LYS A 170 25.41 8.05 23.24
C LYS A 170 24.60 9.35 23.08
N ILE A 171 23.46 9.32 22.42
CA ILE A 171 22.63 10.51 22.25
C ILE A 171 21.99 10.87 23.61
N SER A 172 22.18 12.11 24.04
CA SER A 172 21.64 12.60 25.31
C SER A 172 20.11 12.65 25.29
N ASP A 173 19.50 12.30 26.40
CA ASP A 173 18.07 12.44 26.68
C ASP A 173 17.71 13.74 27.43
N VAL A 174 18.73 14.53 27.79
CA VAL A 174 18.54 15.80 28.52
C VAL A 174 18.20 16.92 27.51
N ILE A 175 17.09 17.60 27.74
CA ILE A 175 16.72 18.83 27.07
C ILE A 175 17.13 19.99 27.95
N GLY A 176 18.23 20.67 27.62
CA GLY A 176 18.75 21.83 28.31
C GLY A 176 18.54 23.13 27.54
N ASP A 177 19.15 24.21 28.04
CA ASP A 177 19.00 25.56 27.45
C ASP A 177 19.45 25.63 25.96
N GLU A 178 20.46 24.86 25.58
CA GLU A 178 20.94 24.82 24.19
C GLU A 178 19.92 24.19 23.23
N GLU A 179 19.24 23.11 23.67
CA GLU A 179 18.18 22.44 22.90
C GLU A 179 16.95 23.33 22.78
N LEU A 180 16.68 24.17 23.76
CA LEU A 180 15.53 25.11 23.79
C LEU A 180 15.78 26.39 23.00
N LYS A 181 17.04 26.72 22.72
CA LYS A 181 17.41 27.96 22.05
C LYS A 181 16.78 28.09 20.65
N GLY A 182 16.02 29.18 20.47
CA GLY A 182 15.36 29.48 19.22
C GLY A 182 14.10 28.65 18.92
N ARG A 183 13.65 27.83 19.89
CA ARG A 183 12.37 27.12 19.79
C ARG A 183 11.24 27.95 20.39
N ARG A 184 10.05 27.82 19.82
CA ARG A 184 8.82 28.37 20.37
C ARG A 184 8.29 27.42 21.44
N ASP A 185 7.92 27.96 22.61
CA ASP A 185 7.45 27.18 23.73
C ASP A 185 5.93 26.92 23.66
N TYR A 186 5.54 25.66 23.69
CA TYR A 186 4.16 25.17 23.72
C TYR A 186 3.88 24.27 24.93
N ARG A 187 4.78 24.21 25.93
CA ARG A 187 4.64 23.34 27.10
C ARG A 187 3.41 23.64 27.96
N ASP A 188 2.93 24.89 27.93
CA ASP A 188 1.73 25.33 28.63
C ASP A 188 0.47 25.42 27.74
N THR A 189 0.53 24.89 26.52
CA THR A 189 -0.61 24.86 25.58
C THR A 189 -1.16 23.45 25.51
N LEU A 190 -2.48 23.29 25.71
CA LEU A 190 -3.14 21.98 25.62
C LEU A 190 -2.70 21.24 24.36
N THR A 191 -1.99 20.14 24.55
CA THR A 191 -1.38 19.33 23.49
C THR A 191 -1.67 17.86 23.76
N PHE A 192 -1.99 17.09 22.73
CA PHE A 192 -2.30 15.66 22.86
C PHE A 192 -1.98 14.88 21.58
N THR A 193 -1.83 13.57 21.72
CA THR A 193 -1.68 12.62 20.61
C THR A 193 -2.91 11.73 20.47
N ILE A 194 -3.20 11.27 19.25
CA ILE A 194 -4.25 10.28 18.93
C ILE A 194 -3.65 9.24 17.99
N ASP A 195 -3.40 8.03 18.49
CA ASP A 195 -2.65 6.97 17.83
C ASP A 195 -3.33 5.60 17.98
N PRO A 196 -2.86 4.54 17.28
CA PRO A 196 -3.25 3.18 17.60
C PRO A 196 -2.96 2.82 19.08
N ALA A 197 -3.79 1.97 19.67
CA ALA A 197 -3.68 1.63 21.09
C ALA A 197 -2.32 1.00 21.46
N ASP A 198 -1.73 0.27 20.55
CA ASP A 198 -0.45 -0.44 20.67
C ASP A 198 0.78 0.36 20.19
N ALA A 199 0.59 1.58 19.66
CA ALA A 199 1.68 2.44 19.20
C ALA A 199 2.61 2.86 20.34
N LYS A 200 3.91 2.98 20.05
CA LYS A 200 4.96 3.43 20.96
C LYS A 200 5.77 4.62 20.39
N ASP A 201 5.71 4.82 19.09
CA ASP A 201 6.46 5.80 18.29
C ASP A 201 5.53 6.93 17.81
N PHE A 202 5.19 7.82 18.75
CA PHE A 202 4.27 8.94 18.49
C PHE A 202 4.99 10.02 17.70
N ASP A 203 4.76 10.04 16.38
CA ASP A 203 5.35 11.02 15.45
C ASP A 203 4.74 12.41 15.58
N ASP A 204 3.44 12.51 15.88
CA ASP A 204 2.66 13.74 15.81
C ASP A 204 1.78 14.00 17.03
N ALA A 205 1.60 15.28 17.34
CA ALA A 205 0.69 15.78 18.35
C ALA A 205 -0.04 17.02 17.84
N LEU A 206 -1.26 17.23 18.32
CA LEU A 206 -2.06 18.42 18.06
C LEU A 206 -2.13 19.30 19.30
N SER A 207 -1.92 20.61 19.14
CA SER A 207 -2.25 21.59 20.17
C SER A 207 -3.44 22.46 19.77
N PHE A 208 -4.20 22.90 20.76
CA PHE A 208 -5.41 23.69 20.51
C PHE A 208 -5.56 24.84 21.52
N ARG A 209 -5.89 26.01 20.97
CA ARG A 209 -6.19 27.20 21.78
C ARG A 209 -7.24 28.07 21.09
N ARG A 210 -8.25 28.55 21.85
CA ARG A 210 -9.19 29.57 21.39
C ARG A 210 -8.56 30.95 21.48
N LEU A 211 -8.63 31.74 20.41
CA LEU A 211 -8.11 33.08 20.37
C LEU A 211 -9.19 34.12 20.70
N GLN A 212 -8.76 35.30 21.23
CA GLN A 212 -9.69 36.38 21.59
C GLN A 212 -10.54 36.91 20.41
N ASN A 213 -10.03 36.77 19.18
CA ASN A 213 -10.72 37.20 17.96
C ASN A 213 -11.74 36.16 17.43
N GLY A 214 -12.01 35.08 18.20
CA GLY A 214 -12.94 34.03 17.86
C GLY A 214 -12.40 32.98 16.88
N ASN A 215 -11.13 33.08 16.46
CA ASN A 215 -10.43 32.06 15.72
C ASN A 215 -9.81 31.01 16.65
N TYR A 216 -9.24 29.97 16.07
CA TYR A 216 -8.52 28.91 16.77
C TYR A 216 -7.04 28.93 16.38
N GLU A 217 -6.14 28.79 17.31
CA GLU A 217 -4.77 28.41 17.05
C GLU A 217 -4.67 26.89 17.16
N VAL A 218 -4.21 26.27 16.08
CA VAL A 218 -4.00 24.82 15.99
C VAL A 218 -2.56 24.55 15.61
N GLY A 219 -1.82 23.88 16.50
CA GLY A 219 -0.47 23.42 16.24
C GLY A 219 -0.47 21.96 15.79
N VAL A 220 0.32 21.67 14.77
CA VAL A 220 0.70 20.30 14.38
C VAL A 220 2.18 20.18 14.71
N HIS A 221 2.50 19.37 15.69
CA HIS A 221 3.82 19.20 16.26
C HIS A 221 4.36 17.83 15.88
N ILE A 222 5.48 17.81 15.18
CA ILE A 222 6.12 16.58 14.68
C ILE A 222 7.43 16.39 15.42
N ALA A 223 7.73 15.15 15.82
CA ALA A 223 8.98 14.80 16.47
C ALA A 223 10.20 15.35 15.68
N ASP A 224 11.07 16.13 16.32
CA ASP A 224 12.26 16.70 15.67
C ASP A 224 13.40 15.67 15.62
N VAL A 225 13.18 14.59 14.87
CA VAL A 225 14.18 13.53 14.65
C VAL A 225 15.48 14.13 14.07
N SER A 226 15.35 15.19 13.27
CA SER A 226 16.50 15.88 12.64
C SER A 226 17.43 16.55 13.66
N TRP A 227 16.97 16.77 14.88
CA TRP A 227 17.81 17.26 15.97
C TRP A 227 18.74 16.17 16.48
N TYR A 228 18.25 14.96 16.65
CA TYR A 228 18.98 13.82 17.22
C TYR A 228 19.80 13.06 16.17
N VAL A 229 19.24 12.83 14.99
CA VAL A 229 19.88 12.07 13.89
C VAL A 229 20.60 13.01 12.96
N ARG A 230 21.91 13.14 13.15
CA ARG A 230 22.76 14.06 12.37
C ARG A 230 23.16 13.44 11.02
N PRO A 231 23.16 14.25 9.93
CA PRO A 231 23.53 13.77 8.61
C PRO A 231 24.92 13.10 8.59
N GLY A 232 25.01 11.93 7.95
CA GLY A 232 26.26 11.17 7.77
C GLY A 232 26.74 10.41 9.01
N GLY A 233 26.01 10.46 10.14
CA GLY A 233 26.27 9.61 11.32
C GLY A 233 25.88 8.15 11.10
N GLU A 234 26.28 7.24 12.02
CA GLU A 234 25.95 5.81 11.93
C GLU A 234 24.44 5.56 11.87
N VAL A 235 23.70 6.22 12.78
CA VAL A 235 22.24 6.10 12.81
C VAL A 235 21.58 6.67 11.54
N ASP A 236 22.15 7.72 10.97
CA ASP A 236 21.64 8.31 9.73
C ASP A 236 21.84 7.39 8.52
N ARG A 237 23.03 6.78 8.41
CA ARG A 237 23.31 5.81 7.34
C ARG A 237 22.35 4.63 7.41
N GLU A 238 22.18 4.05 8.61
CA GLU A 238 21.26 2.95 8.82
C GLU A 238 19.80 3.34 8.50
N ALA A 239 19.35 4.51 8.97
CA ALA A 239 17.99 5.00 8.69
C ALA A 239 17.75 5.21 7.18
N ARG A 240 18.77 5.73 6.47
CA ARG A 240 18.75 5.87 5.02
C ARG A 240 18.65 4.52 4.31
N ASP A 241 19.46 3.55 4.71
CA ASP A 241 19.50 2.23 4.10
C ASP A 241 18.21 1.46 4.34
N ARG A 242 17.56 1.63 5.49
CA ARG A 242 16.21 1.12 5.76
C ARG A 242 15.14 1.87 4.97
N GLY A 243 15.25 3.18 4.84
CA GLY A 243 14.33 4.07 4.12
C GLY A 243 13.00 4.30 4.81
N THR A 244 12.45 3.26 5.47
CA THR A 244 11.18 3.29 6.20
C THR A 244 11.12 2.19 7.25
N SER A 245 10.28 2.35 8.27
CA SER A 245 9.88 1.23 9.15
C SER A 245 9.03 0.24 8.37
N VAL A 246 9.08 -1.04 8.75
CA VAL A 246 8.34 -2.14 8.13
C VAL A 246 7.35 -2.70 9.15
N TYR A 247 6.08 -2.79 8.77
CA TYR A 247 4.99 -3.24 9.62
C TYR A 247 4.53 -4.63 9.19
N LEU A 248 4.99 -5.67 9.88
CA LEU A 248 4.45 -7.01 9.71
C LEU A 248 3.19 -7.19 10.59
N VAL A 249 2.52 -8.32 10.45
CA VAL A 249 1.26 -8.56 11.19
C VAL A 249 1.46 -8.52 12.70
N ASP A 250 2.57 -9.06 13.19
CA ASP A 250 2.84 -9.28 14.63
C ASP A 250 3.89 -8.33 15.21
N ARG A 251 4.61 -7.60 14.35
CA ARG A 251 5.75 -6.77 14.78
C ARG A 251 6.03 -5.61 13.84
N THR A 252 6.69 -4.59 14.40
CA THR A 252 7.27 -3.49 13.63
C THR A 252 8.80 -3.64 13.63
N VAL A 253 9.39 -3.56 12.43
CA VAL A 253 10.84 -3.40 12.26
C VAL A 253 11.12 -1.91 12.07
N PRO A 254 11.64 -1.22 13.09
CA PRO A 254 11.73 0.23 13.05
C PRO A 254 12.87 0.74 12.16
N MET A 255 12.70 1.93 11.60
CA MET A 255 13.73 2.64 10.85
C MET A 255 14.88 3.13 11.75
N LEU A 256 14.56 3.48 12.98
CA LEU A 256 15.50 4.01 13.99
C LEU A 256 15.59 3.06 15.18
N PRO A 257 16.75 3.00 15.89
CA PRO A 257 16.87 2.26 17.15
C PRO A 257 15.80 2.66 18.17
N GLU A 258 15.38 1.70 19.02
CA GLU A 258 14.28 1.88 19.96
C GLU A 258 14.48 3.06 20.91
N LYS A 259 15.71 3.37 21.30
CA LYS A 259 16.02 4.55 22.12
C LYS A 259 15.54 5.84 21.44
N LEU A 260 15.62 5.92 20.11
CA LEU A 260 15.15 7.08 19.36
C LEU A 260 13.65 7.00 19.09
N CYS A 261 13.19 5.91 18.43
CA CYS A 261 11.80 5.85 17.97
C CYS A 261 10.80 5.76 19.13
N ASN A 262 11.08 5.02 20.20
CA ASN A 262 10.12 4.79 21.30
C ASN A 262 10.33 5.71 22.51
N LYS A 263 11.47 6.43 22.60
CA LYS A 263 11.80 7.26 23.80
C LYS A 263 12.08 8.70 23.41
N LEU A 264 13.26 9.01 22.82
CA LEU A 264 13.71 10.39 22.63
C LEU A 264 12.79 11.18 21.70
N CYS A 265 12.42 10.59 20.56
CA CYS A 265 11.62 11.26 19.55
C CYS A 265 10.11 11.11 19.82
N SER A 266 9.65 9.99 20.37
CA SER A 266 8.24 9.73 20.61
C SER A 266 7.59 10.79 21.53
N LEU A 267 6.48 11.39 21.09
CA LEU A 267 5.79 12.50 21.78
C LEU A 267 4.93 11.98 22.93
N ARG A 268 5.60 11.37 23.93
CA ARG A 268 4.97 10.72 25.06
C ARG A 268 4.32 11.73 26.01
N GLN A 269 3.21 11.31 26.60
CA GLN A 269 2.47 12.12 27.59
C GLN A 269 3.36 12.50 28.79
N ASP A 270 3.17 13.72 29.31
CA ASP A 270 3.84 14.32 30.48
C ASP A 270 5.36 14.50 30.33
N GLU A 271 5.91 14.26 29.12
CA GLU A 271 7.34 14.46 28.82
C GLU A 271 7.57 15.70 27.95
N GLU A 272 8.64 16.44 28.24
CA GLU A 272 9.09 17.51 27.33
C GLU A 272 9.71 16.91 26.07
N LYS A 273 9.31 17.40 24.89
CA LYS A 273 9.77 16.88 23.60
C LYS A 273 10.12 18.02 22.63
N LEU A 274 11.21 17.79 21.91
CA LEU A 274 11.61 18.65 20.81
C LEU A 274 10.79 18.34 19.57
N THR A 275 10.19 19.35 18.99
CA THR A 275 9.32 19.19 17.83
C THR A 275 9.65 20.19 16.72
N PHE A 276 9.25 19.86 15.50
CA PHE A 276 9.18 20.75 14.35
C PHE A 276 7.72 20.92 13.96
N SER A 277 7.23 22.14 13.97
CA SER A 277 5.80 22.38 13.98
C SER A 277 5.33 23.29 12.86
N THR A 278 4.07 23.06 12.45
CA THR A 278 3.26 24.01 11.69
C THR A 278 2.12 24.49 12.59
N VAL A 279 2.00 25.81 12.74
CA VAL A 279 0.96 26.41 13.58
C VAL A 279 0.05 27.26 12.71
N PHE A 280 -1.25 27.08 12.87
CA PHE A 280 -2.28 27.70 12.06
C PHE A 280 -3.21 28.55 12.91
N GLU A 281 -3.55 29.74 12.42
CA GLU A 281 -4.76 30.43 12.86
C GLU A 281 -5.89 30.06 11.91
N ILE A 282 -6.93 29.41 12.43
CA ILE A 282 -8.07 28.89 11.65
C ILE A 282 -9.36 29.55 12.15
N GLY A 283 -10.10 30.11 11.24
CA GLY A 283 -11.44 30.65 11.55
C GLY A 283 -12.47 29.54 11.78
N PRO A 284 -13.61 29.83 12.45
CA PRO A 284 -14.64 28.83 12.77
C PRO A 284 -15.23 28.08 11.55
N LYS A 285 -15.08 28.64 10.35
CA LYS A 285 -15.50 28.03 9.08
C LYS A 285 -14.38 27.27 8.37
N GLY A 286 -13.28 26.94 9.06
CA GLY A 286 -12.14 26.19 8.51
C GLY A 286 -11.19 26.98 7.61
N ALA A 287 -11.34 28.31 7.51
CA ALA A 287 -10.45 29.14 6.69
C ALA A 287 -9.14 29.39 7.44
N VAL A 288 -8.00 28.97 6.88
CA VAL A 288 -6.67 29.27 7.40
C VAL A 288 -6.38 30.77 7.15
N LYS A 289 -6.15 31.53 8.22
CA LYS A 289 -5.88 32.96 8.24
C LYS A 289 -4.40 33.27 8.22
N SER A 290 -3.65 32.55 9.04
CA SER A 290 -2.20 32.68 9.11
C SER A 290 -1.55 31.32 9.38
N ARG A 291 -0.25 31.23 9.13
CA ARG A 291 0.54 30.03 9.37
C ARG A 291 1.95 30.39 9.83
N TRP A 292 2.51 29.57 10.69
CA TRP A 292 3.89 29.65 11.13
C TRP A 292 4.55 28.28 11.05
N ILE A 293 5.81 28.20 10.69
CA ILE A 293 6.60 26.98 10.64
C ILE A 293 7.91 27.20 11.41
N GLY A 294 8.30 26.26 12.27
CA GLY A 294 9.55 26.32 12.99
C GLY A 294 9.68 25.26 14.06
N ARG A 295 10.81 25.26 14.72
CA ARG A 295 11.08 24.37 15.83
C ARG A 295 10.36 24.81 17.10
N THR A 296 9.83 23.87 17.85
CA THR A 296 9.11 24.09 19.10
C THR A 296 9.56 23.11 20.17
N VAL A 297 9.17 23.37 21.39
CA VAL A 297 9.16 22.41 22.50
C VAL A 297 7.73 22.27 22.99
N ILE A 298 7.31 21.05 23.24
CA ILE A 298 5.98 20.72 23.75
C ILE A 298 6.07 19.85 25.00
N ARG A 299 4.96 19.76 25.72
CA ARG A 299 4.67 18.72 26.68
C ARG A 299 3.25 18.24 26.39
N SER A 300 3.10 16.96 26.05
CA SER A 300 1.78 16.39 25.76
C SER A 300 0.99 16.18 27.04
N ASP A 301 -0.23 16.73 27.13
CA ASP A 301 -1.11 16.60 28.31
C ASP A 301 -1.88 15.27 28.30
N ALA A 302 -2.10 14.68 27.11
CA ALA A 302 -2.85 13.43 26.99
C ALA A 302 -2.38 12.58 25.80
N ARG A 303 -2.41 11.26 25.99
CA ARG A 303 -2.29 10.27 24.95
C ARG A 303 -3.60 9.53 24.80
N LEU A 304 -4.22 9.58 23.62
CA LEU A 304 -5.48 8.92 23.31
C LEU A 304 -5.24 7.80 22.28
N ALA A 305 -6.00 6.71 22.44
CA ALA A 305 -6.21 5.79 21.33
C ALA A 305 -7.30 6.33 20.40
N TYR A 306 -7.28 5.92 19.11
CA TYR A 306 -8.33 6.32 18.15
C TYR A 306 -9.74 6.01 18.68
N GLU A 307 -9.92 4.88 19.36
CA GLU A 307 -11.19 4.44 19.93
C GLU A 307 -11.68 5.41 21.03
N GLN A 308 -10.77 5.93 21.85
CA GLN A 308 -11.11 6.88 22.93
C GLN A 308 -11.52 8.24 22.35
N ALA A 309 -10.77 8.73 21.35
CA ALA A 309 -11.14 9.97 20.66
C ALA A 309 -12.47 9.82 19.90
N GLN A 310 -12.71 8.65 19.31
CA GLN A 310 -13.96 8.35 18.63
C GLN A 310 -15.15 8.31 19.60
N GLU A 311 -14.98 7.77 20.80
CA GLU A 311 -16.03 7.76 21.83
C GLU A 311 -16.48 9.19 22.19
N VAL A 312 -15.54 10.14 22.32
CA VAL A 312 -15.85 11.57 22.56
C VAL A 312 -16.62 12.17 21.38
N ILE A 313 -16.30 11.76 20.15
CA ILE A 313 -16.97 12.25 18.93
C ILE A 313 -18.39 11.70 18.82
N ASP A 314 -18.57 10.41 19.09
CA ASP A 314 -19.87 9.72 18.96
C ASP A 314 -20.84 10.11 20.09
N ASN A 315 -20.33 10.30 21.31
CA ASN A 315 -21.08 10.60 22.53
C ASN A 315 -20.64 11.92 23.17
N PRO A 316 -20.80 13.07 22.47
CA PRO A 316 -20.27 14.34 22.94
C PRO A 316 -20.93 14.78 24.25
N PRO A 317 -20.14 15.10 25.29
CA PRO A 317 -20.71 15.68 26.51
C PRO A 317 -21.44 17.01 26.25
N ALA A 318 -22.43 17.34 27.09
CA ALA A 318 -23.08 18.64 27.02
C ALA A 318 -22.04 19.78 27.14
N PRO A 319 -22.19 20.89 26.40
CA PRO A 319 -21.17 21.94 26.32
C PRO A 319 -20.65 22.43 27.67
N GLU A 320 -21.53 22.52 28.67
CA GLU A 320 -21.20 22.94 30.05
C GLU A 320 -20.39 21.92 30.85
N ASN A 321 -20.36 20.67 30.42
CA ASN A 321 -19.69 19.56 31.11
C ASN A 321 -18.39 19.13 30.39
N ARG A 322 -18.02 19.76 29.28
CA ARG A 322 -16.84 19.40 28.51
C ARG A 322 -15.56 19.77 29.23
N THR A 323 -14.64 18.85 29.31
CA THR A 323 -13.24 19.15 29.62
C THR A 323 -12.61 19.96 28.48
N PRO A 324 -11.51 20.68 28.72
CA PRO A 324 -10.76 21.36 27.65
C PRO A 324 -10.32 20.42 26.53
N LEU A 325 -9.98 19.16 26.83
CA LEU A 325 -9.56 18.16 25.86
C LEU A 325 -10.73 17.71 24.96
N GLU A 326 -11.87 17.41 25.55
CA GLU A 326 -13.09 17.03 24.77
C GLU A 326 -13.56 18.19 23.87
N ASP A 327 -13.52 19.42 24.37
CA ASP A 327 -13.86 20.61 23.56
C ASP A 327 -12.87 20.78 22.38
N ALA A 328 -11.58 20.52 22.63
CA ALA A 328 -10.55 20.55 21.57
C ALA A 328 -10.81 19.46 20.52
N ILE A 329 -11.04 18.20 20.92
CA ILE A 329 -11.32 17.07 19.99
C ILE A 329 -12.54 17.39 19.14
N LEU A 330 -13.67 17.80 19.74
CA LEU A 330 -14.90 18.08 19.01
C LEU A 330 -14.76 19.27 18.05
N THR A 331 -14.04 20.32 18.46
CA THR A 331 -13.78 21.49 17.61
C THR A 331 -12.88 21.11 16.43
N LEU A 332 -11.79 20.38 16.70
CA LEU A 332 -10.85 19.92 15.66
C LEU A 332 -11.53 18.94 14.69
N ASN A 333 -12.39 18.04 15.17
CA ASN A 333 -13.16 17.15 14.31
C ASN A 333 -14.08 17.92 13.37
N SER A 334 -14.76 18.96 13.87
CA SER A 334 -15.59 19.84 13.03
C SER A 334 -14.76 20.56 11.96
N LEU A 335 -13.58 21.07 12.32
CA LEU A 335 -12.67 21.73 11.37
C LEU A 335 -12.12 20.74 10.34
N ALA A 336 -11.75 19.53 10.74
CA ALA A 336 -11.29 18.46 9.86
C ALA A 336 -12.37 18.09 8.83
N GLY A 337 -13.63 18.00 9.27
CA GLY A 337 -14.77 17.78 8.35
C GLY A 337 -14.90 18.87 7.28
N VAL A 338 -14.67 20.14 7.64
CA VAL A 338 -14.67 21.26 6.67
C VAL A 338 -13.49 21.15 5.70
N LEU A 339 -12.30 20.86 6.19
CA LEU A 339 -11.09 20.68 5.37
C LEU A 339 -11.28 19.51 4.39
N ARG A 340 -11.75 18.37 4.88
CA ARG A 340 -12.05 17.17 4.08
C ARG A 340 -13.06 17.47 2.97
N ALA A 341 -14.18 18.11 3.32
CA ALA A 341 -15.19 18.50 2.34
C ALA A 341 -14.65 19.46 1.27
N ALA A 342 -13.76 20.39 1.65
CA ALA A 342 -13.11 21.29 0.70
C ALA A 342 -12.16 20.53 -0.25
N ARG A 343 -11.41 19.54 0.25
CA ARG A 343 -10.52 18.70 -0.54
C ARG A 343 -11.29 17.87 -1.58
N PHE A 344 -12.39 17.25 -1.20
CA PHE A 344 -13.24 16.51 -2.14
C PHE A 344 -13.89 17.41 -3.20
N ARG A 345 -14.34 18.62 -2.82
CA ARG A 345 -14.81 19.60 -3.81
C ARG A 345 -13.72 20.03 -4.79
N ALA A 346 -12.46 20.07 -4.34
CA ALA A 346 -11.32 20.38 -5.21
C ALA A 346 -10.96 19.24 -6.19
N GLY A 347 -11.50 18.04 -6.00
CA GLY A 347 -11.32 16.92 -6.91
C GLY A 347 -10.56 15.72 -6.35
N ALA A 348 -10.31 15.66 -5.04
CA ALA A 348 -9.69 14.47 -4.43
C ALA A 348 -10.53 13.21 -4.70
N VAL A 349 -9.85 12.10 -4.93
CA VAL A 349 -10.46 10.78 -5.10
C VAL A 349 -10.21 9.98 -3.82
N ASN A 350 -11.26 9.40 -3.27
CA ASN A 350 -11.16 8.50 -2.13
C ASN A 350 -11.51 7.08 -2.56
N PHE A 351 -10.70 6.14 -2.13
CA PHE A 351 -10.97 4.71 -2.22
C PHE A 351 -11.19 4.23 -0.78
N ASP A 352 -12.46 4.01 -0.42
CA ASP A 352 -12.87 3.60 0.93
C ASP A 352 -12.62 2.09 1.13
N ARG A 353 -11.36 1.65 1.01
CA ARG A 353 -11.03 0.24 1.23
C ARG A 353 -10.84 -0.04 2.71
N PRO A 354 -11.60 -1.01 3.25
CA PRO A 354 -11.29 -1.54 4.56
C PRO A 354 -9.92 -2.23 4.54
N GLU A 355 -9.13 -1.96 5.54
CA GLU A 355 -7.83 -2.62 5.72
C GLU A 355 -8.04 -3.95 6.44
N MET A 356 -7.61 -5.05 5.82
CA MET A 356 -7.63 -6.37 6.46
C MET A 356 -6.59 -6.43 7.57
N LYS A 357 -7.03 -6.73 8.77
CA LYS A 357 -6.17 -6.94 9.95
C LYS A 357 -6.34 -8.36 10.48
N VAL A 358 -5.23 -8.91 10.94
CA VAL A 358 -5.18 -10.21 11.59
C VAL A 358 -4.77 -9.99 13.05
N GLU A 359 -5.62 -10.38 13.96
CA GLU A 359 -5.30 -10.42 15.38
C GLU A 359 -4.54 -11.72 15.68
N VAL A 360 -3.41 -11.61 16.37
CA VAL A 360 -2.56 -12.75 16.71
C VAL A 360 -2.40 -12.87 18.22
N ASP A 361 -2.14 -14.07 18.71
CA ASP A 361 -1.78 -14.31 20.11
C ASP A 361 -0.29 -13.97 20.39
N ALA A 362 0.14 -14.19 21.63
CA ALA A 362 1.53 -13.93 22.05
C ALA A 362 2.57 -14.82 21.33
N ALA A 363 2.15 -15.94 20.74
CA ALA A 363 2.98 -16.82 19.93
C ALA A 363 2.91 -16.47 18.42
N GLY A 364 2.17 -15.42 18.06
CA GLY A 364 1.98 -14.99 16.68
C GLY A 364 0.94 -15.83 15.90
N LYS A 365 0.19 -16.74 16.55
CA LYS A 365 -0.85 -17.54 15.89
C LYS A 365 -2.09 -16.67 15.61
N PRO A 366 -2.67 -16.69 14.41
CA PRO A 366 -3.84 -15.89 14.08
C PRO A 366 -5.08 -16.36 14.86
N LEU A 367 -5.73 -15.40 15.54
CA LEU A 367 -6.96 -15.61 16.33
C LEU A 367 -8.19 -15.19 15.56
N ARG A 368 -8.12 -14.04 14.90
CA ARG A 368 -9.25 -13.43 14.18
C ARG A 368 -8.78 -12.60 13.00
N VAL A 369 -9.59 -12.59 11.96
CA VAL A 369 -9.45 -11.70 10.79
C VAL A 369 -10.62 -10.72 10.81
N TYR A 370 -10.33 -9.43 10.61
CA TYR A 370 -11.35 -8.38 10.60
C TYR A 370 -10.97 -7.21 9.70
N GLN A 371 -11.98 -6.47 9.27
CA GLN A 371 -11.77 -5.25 8.50
C GLN A 371 -11.68 -4.05 9.43
N LYS A 372 -10.59 -3.28 9.32
CA LYS A 372 -10.45 -1.99 10.00
C LYS A 372 -10.97 -0.88 9.11
N ILE A 373 -12.00 -0.19 9.59
CA ILE A 373 -12.62 0.94 8.89
C ILE A 373 -12.13 2.23 9.54
N ALA A 374 -11.67 3.18 8.71
CA ALA A 374 -11.33 4.51 9.18
C ALA A 374 -12.61 5.27 9.63
N ARG A 375 -12.55 5.89 10.81
CA ARG A 375 -13.63 6.66 11.43
C ARG A 375 -13.26 8.13 11.53
N GLU A 376 -14.12 8.94 12.14
CA GLU A 376 -13.94 10.39 12.26
C GLU A 376 -12.66 10.78 12.99
N ALA A 377 -12.28 10.05 14.05
CA ALA A 377 -11.03 10.29 14.76
C ALA A 377 -9.80 10.08 13.86
N ASN A 378 -9.82 9.09 12.94
CA ASN A 378 -8.77 8.89 11.96
C ASN A 378 -8.73 10.06 10.95
N ASN A 379 -9.91 10.47 10.45
CA ASN A 379 -10.04 11.61 9.53
C ASN A 379 -9.56 12.91 10.16
N LEU A 380 -9.80 13.11 11.47
CA LEU A 380 -9.33 14.29 12.21
C LEU A 380 -7.80 14.41 12.09
N ILE A 381 -7.07 13.37 12.46
CA ILE A 381 -5.60 13.36 12.39
C ILE A 381 -5.14 13.50 10.94
N GLU A 382 -5.71 12.71 10.01
CA GLU A 382 -5.37 12.76 8.59
C GLU A 382 -5.44 14.19 8.03
N GLU A 383 -6.54 14.91 8.23
CA GLU A 383 -6.73 16.23 7.62
C GLU A 383 -5.74 17.27 8.17
N PHE A 384 -5.38 17.24 9.46
CA PHE A 384 -4.35 18.14 9.99
C PHE A 384 -2.95 17.75 9.54
N MET A 385 -2.64 16.46 9.38
CA MET A 385 -1.39 16.00 8.79
C MET A 385 -1.29 16.40 7.31
N LEU A 386 -2.36 16.24 6.53
CA LEU A 386 -2.45 16.71 5.15
C LEU A 386 -2.27 18.23 5.04
N LEU A 387 -2.89 19.00 5.93
CA LEU A 387 -2.76 20.45 5.98
C LEU A 387 -1.31 20.87 6.25
N SER A 388 -0.65 20.21 7.19
CA SER A 388 0.76 20.43 7.54
C SER A 388 1.69 20.10 6.36
N ASN A 389 1.58 18.89 5.82
CA ASN A 389 2.38 18.42 4.68
C ASN A 389 2.27 19.35 3.48
N ARG A 390 1.05 19.71 3.10
CA ARG A 390 0.76 20.64 2.02
C ARG A 390 1.39 22.04 2.29
N THR A 391 1.24 22.54 3.52
CA THR A 391 1.74 23.88 3.90
C THR A 391 3.25 23.96 3.79
N VAL A 392 3.97 22.94 4.23
CA VAL A 392 5.43 22.84 4.11
C VAL A 392 5.85 22.81 2.64
N ALA A 393 5.20 21.98 1.82
CA ALA A 393 5.50 21.91 0.39
C ALA A 393 5.23 23.23 -0.34
N GLU A 394 4.08 23.87 -0.10
CA GLU A 394 3.73 25.17 -0.67
C GLU A 394 4.74 26.26 -0.27
N PHE A 395 5.16 26.26 0.99
CA PHE A 395 6.13 27.24 1.49
C PHE A 395 7.45 27.18 0.72
N VAL A 396 8.01 26.00 0.53
CA VAL A 396 9.29 25.83 -0.16
C VAL A 396 9.15 26.07 -1.67
N ALA A 397 8.03 25.68 -2.27
CA ALA A 397 7.80 25.79 -3.71
C ALA A 397 7.51 27.21 -4.19
N THR A 398 6.78 28.01 -3.39
CA THR A 398 6.30 29.31 -3.83
C THR A 398 7.18 30.47 -3.36
N GLY A 399 8.02 30.21 -2.38
CA GLY A 399 8.72 31.30 -1.68
C GLY A 399 7.75 32.17 -0.86
N GLY A 400 8.24 33.15 -0.14
CA GLY A 400 7.41 34.06 0.64
C GLY A 400 8.14 34.62 1.85
N LYS A 401 7.43 35.37 2.67
CA LYS A 401 7.90 35.74 4.00
C LYS A 401 7.26 34.81 5.02
N MET A 402 8.06 34.08 5.73
CA MET A 402 7.61 33.33 6.90
C MET A 402 8.60 33.58 8.03
N ASN A 403 8.11 33.84 9.24
CA ASN A 403 8.92 34.19 10.41
C ASN A 403 9.86 35.39 10.18
N GLY A 404 9.49 36.32 9.27
CA GLY A 404 10.27 37.49 8.95
C GLY A 404 11.42 37.30 7.95
N VAL A 405 11.75 36.07 7.58
CA VAL A 405 12.80 35.75 6.60
C VAL A 405 12.22 35.72 5.18
N PRO A 406 12.74 36.55 4.24
CA PRO A 406 12.27 36.51 2.87
C PRO A 406 12.82 35.26 2.14
N PHE A 407 11.92 34.52 1.58
CA PHE A 407 12.19 33.38 0.73
C PHE A 407 11.88 33.77 -0.71
N LYS A 408 12.88 34.10 -1.51
CA LYS A 408 12.65 34.73 -2.80
C LYS A 408 12.43 33.81 -3.97
N ASN A 409 12.94 32.56 -3.91
CA ASN A 409 12.86 31.59 -5.01
C ASN A 409 12.53 30.21 -4.49
N ALA A 410 11.82 29.41 -5.30
CA ALA A 410 11.68 27.99 -5.08
C ALA A 410 13.05 27.33 -4.89
N LYS A 411 13.15 26.40 -3.92
CA LYS A 411 14.37 25.62 -3.68
C LYS A 411 14.10 24.17 -3.96
N THR A 412 15.14 23.40 -4.29
CA THR A 412 15.06 21.95 -4.46
C THR A 412 14.51 21.32 -3.19
N PHE A 413 13.51 20.48 -3.35
CA PHE A 413 12.80 19.90 -2.21
C PHE A 413 12.32 18.48 -2.52
N VAL A 414 12.00 17.69 -1.49
CA VAL A 414 11.38 16.39 -1.66
C VAL A 414 9.87 16.57 -1.70
N TYR A 415 9.25 16.20 -2.82
CA TYR A 415 7.80 16.16 -2.96
C TYR A 415 7.30 14.73 -2.96
N ARG A 416 6.09 14.52 -2.48
CA ARG A 416 5.32 13.29 -2.70
C ARG A 416 4.39 13.56 -3.86
N ILE A 417 4.70 13.01 -5.01
CA ILE A 417 3.97 13.28 -6.25
C ILE A 417 3.08 12.09 -6.62
N HIS A 418 1.98 12.39 -7.30
CA HIS A 418 1.07 11.39 -7.82
C HIS A 418 0.55 11.84 -9.18
N GLY A 419 0.93 11.13 -10.23
CA GLY A 419 0.57 11.45 -11.60
C GLY A 419 -0.90 11.24 -11.92
N GLU A 420 -1.31 11.70 -13.09
CA GLU A 420 -2.63 11.43 -13.64
C GLU A 420 -2.81 9.93 -13.92
N PRO A 421 -4.06 9.43 -13.94
CA PRO A 421 -4.33 8.04 -14.26
C PRO A 421 -3.97 7.71 -15.72
N ASN A 422 -3.72 6.42 -15.99
CA ASN A 422 -3.53 5.93 -17.34
C ASN A 422 -4.87 5.96 -18.09
N TYR A 423 -4.96 6.79 -19.12
CA TYR A 423 -6.22 7.02 -19.86
C TYR A 423 -6.67 5.80 -20.67
N GLU A 424 -5.77 4.96 -21.19
CA GLU A 424 -6.13 3.73 -21.89
C GLU A 424 -6.80 2.73 -20.95
N LYS A 425 -6.27 2.63 -19.72
CA LYS A 425 -6.89 1.79 -18.69
C LYS A 425 -8.24 2.37 -18.22
N LEU A 426 -8.40 3.70 -18.17
CA LEU A 426 -9.69 4.34 -17.87
C LEU A 426 -10.74 4.06 -18.95
N GLU A 427 -10.35 4.06 -20.22
CA GLU A 427 -11.25 3.66 -21.31
C GLU A 427 -11.67 2.20 -21.19
N SER A 428 -10.73 1.33 -20.79
CA SER A 428 -11.04 -0.07 -20.49
C SER A 428 -12.02 -0.20 -19.32
N LEU A 429 -11.85 0.60 -18.25
CA LEU A 429 -12.81 0.66 -17.14
C LEU A 429 -14.17 1.17 -17.60
N ARG A 430 -14.23 2.20 -18.46
CA ARG A 430 -15.48 2.72 -19.02
C ARG A 430 -16.23 1.64 -19.80
N GLY A 431 -15.52 0.90 -20.68
CA GLY A 431 -16.07 -0.24 -21.40
C GLY A 431 -16.57 -1.33 -20.45
N PHE A 432 -15.81 -1.63 -19.41
CA PHE A 432 -16.20 -2.59 -18.40
C PHE A 432 -17.47 -2.16 -17.64
N ALA A 433 -17.52 -0.92 -17.15
CA ALA A 433 -18.69 -0.37 -16.43
C ALA A 433 -19.95 -0.38 -17.30
N SER A 434 -19.82 -0.16 -18.62
CA SER A 434 -20.95 -0.19 -19.55
C SER A 434 -21.61 -1.58 -19.64
N ASN A 435 -20.87 -2.67 -19.41
CA ASN A 435 -21.43 -4.03 -19.38
C ASN A 435 -22.38 -4.25 -18.21
N PHE A 436 -22.28 -3.44 -17.16
CA PHE A 436 -23.16 -3.43 -15.98
C PHE A 436 -24.21 -2.32 -16.04
N GLY A 437 -24.31 -1.61 -17.19
CA GLY A 437 -25.29 -0.55 -17.38
C GLY A 437 -24.90 0.82 -16.81
N TYR A 438 -23.66 1.00 -16.34
CA TYR A 438 -23.18 2.28 -15.85
C TYR A 438 -22.65 3.14 -16.99
N LYS A 439 -22.93 4.44 -16.89
CA LYS A 439 -22.36 5.43 -17.82
C LYS A 439 -21.18 6.13 -17.13
N MET A 440 -20.03 6.12 -17.77
CA MET A 440 -18.86 6.88 -17.37
C MET A 440 -18.53 7.86 -18.50
N GLU A 441 -18.47 9.16 -18.20
CA GLU A 441 -18.13 10.18 -19.19
C GLU A 441 -16.70 10.00 -19.69
N GLU A 442 -16.45 10.41 -20.94
CA GLU A 442 -15.13 10.38 -21.53
C GLU A 442 -14.21 11.38 -20.82
N ALA A 443 -13.09 10.89 -20.34
CA ALA A 443 -12.16 11.68 -19.52
C ALA A 443 -11.11 12.38 -20.39
N GLY A 444 -11.37 13.61 -20.77
CA GLY A 444 -10.42 14.43 -21.56
C GLY A 444 -9.35 15.15 -20.74
N SER A 445 -9.39 15.13 -19.40
CA SER A 445 -8.40 15.77 -18.52
C SER A 445 -8.42 15.12 -17.14
N GLY A 446 -7.34 15.31 -16.36
CA GLY A 446 -7.21 14.75 -15.02
C GLY A 446 -8.39 15.08 -14.09
N LYS A 447 -8.93 16.29 -14.14
CA LYS A 447 -10.10 16.68 -13.32
C LYS A 447 -11.39 16.01 -13.80
N ALA A 448 -11.60 15.86 -15.10
CA ALA A 448 -12.75 15.16 -15.65
C ALA A 448 -12.67 13.68 -15.32
N ALA A 449 -11.48 13.06 -15.41
CA ALA A 449 -11.25 11.68 -15.01
C ALA A 449 -11.57 11.45 -13.53
N ALA A 450 -11.13 12.34 -12.63
CA ALA A 450 -11.45 12.26 -11.21
C ALA A 450 -12.96 12.38 -10.93
N ALA A 451 -13.66 13.25 -11.66
CA ALA A 451 -15.11 13.40 -11.54
C ALA A 451 -15.85 12.14 -12.02
N ALA A 452 -15.48 11.63 -13.20
CA ALA A 452 -16.08 10.42 -13.76
C ALA A 452 -15.86 9.17 -12.88
N LEU A 453 -14.65 9.01 -12.32
CA LEU A 453 -14.35 7.94 -11.37
C LEU A 453 -15.19 8.04 -10.09
N ARG A 454 -15.28 9.24 -9.50
CA ARG A 454 -16.11 9.45 -8.29
C ARG A 454 -17.59 9.16 -8.54
N GLU A 455 -18.12 9.59 -9.68
CA GLU A 455 -19.52 9.35 -10.04
C GLU A 455 -19.78 7.85 -10.26
N LEU A 456 -18.89 7.15 -10.95
CA LEU A 456 -18.97 5.70 -11.13
C LEU A 456 -18.98 4.98 -9.79
N LEU A 457 -17.99 5.24 -8.93
CA LEU A 457 -17.88 4.60 -7.62
C LEU A 457 -19.07 4.95 -6.70
N ALA A 458 -19.51 6.20 -6.70
CA ALA A 458 -20.69 6.61 -5.92
C ALA A 458 -21.98 5.92 -6.38
N SER A 459 -22.15 5.75 -7.70
CA SER A 459 -23.34 5.09 -8.27
C SER A 459 -23.35 3.57 -8.05
N ALA A 460 -22.19 2.96 -7.86
CA ALA A 460 -22.04 1.54 -7.60
C ALA A 460 -22.00 1.20 -6.10
N LYS A 461 -21.87 2.20 -5.22
CA LYS A 461 -21.71 1.99 -3.77
C LYS A 461 -22.84 1.12 -3.20
N GLY A 462 -22.47 0.06 -2.49
CA GLY A 462 -23.42 -0.91 -1.90
C GLY A 462 -23.96 -1.96 -2.88
N LYS A 463 -23.43 -2.03 -4.10
CA LYS A 463 -23.75 -3.08 -5.08
C LYS A 463 -22.58 -4.05 -5.26
N ALA A 464 -22.87 -5.24 -5.76
CA ALA A 464 -21.91 -6.34 -5.90
C ALA A 464 -20.69 -5.98 -6.77
N GLU A 465 -20.86 -5.15 -7.79
CA GLU A 465 -19.81 -4.72 -8.71
C GLU A 465 -18.91 -3.59 -8.18
N TYR A 466 -19.23 -3.00 -7.01
CA TYR A 466 -18.49 -1.86 -6.46
C TYR A 466 -16.99 -2.17 -6.29
N GLU A 467 -16.65 -3.27 -5.66
CA GLU A 467 -15.26 -3.66 -5.40
C GLU A 467 -14.48 -3.91 -6.68
N ALA A 468 -15.13 -4.47 -7.69
CA ALA A 468 -14.49 -4.68 -8.99
C ALA A 468 -14.18 -3.35 -9.67
N PHE A 469 -15.11 -2.40 -9.66
CA PHE A 469 -14.86 -1.06 -10.21
C PHE A 469 -13.75 -0.35 -9.44
N GLU A 470 -13.74 -0.44 -8.13
CA GLU A 470 -12.70 0.14 -7.27
C GLU A 470 -11.32 -0.48 -7.56
N ASN A 471 -11.25 -1.82 -7.68
CA ASN A 471 -10.04 -2.54 -8.02
C ASN A 471 -9.46 -2.14 -9.38
N ILE A 472 -10.32 -2.04 -10.40
CA ILE A 472 -9.89 -1.64 -11.74
C ILE A 472 -9.51 -0.16 -11.75
N ALA A 473 -10.29 0.71 -11.07
CA ALA A 473 -9.99 2.13 -10.94
C ALA A 473 -8.61 2.36 -10.29
N LEU A 474 -8.28 1.65 -9.22
CA LEU A 474 -6.96 1.71 -8.58
C LEU A 474 -5.83 1.29 -9.53
N ARG A 475 -6.04 0.28 -10.37
CA ARG A 475 -5.06 -0.15 -11.38
C ARG A 475 -4.87 0.86 -12.52
N CYS A 476 -5.82 1.78 -12.70
CA CYS A 476 -5.69 2.90 -13.63
C CYS A 476 -4.84 4.04 -13.05
N MET A 477 -4.72 4.13 -11.71
CA MET A 477 -3.99 5.19 -11.05
C MET A 477 -2.48 4.98 -11.16
N ALA A 478 -1.74 6.07 -11.31
CA ALA A 478 -0.30 6.06 -11.14
C ALA A 478 0.06 5.71 -9.69
N LYS A 479 1.28 5.23 -9.44
CA LYS A 479 1.79 5.10 -8.07
C LYS A 479 2.29 6.47 -7.58
N ALA A 480 2.04 6.79 -6.31
CA ALA A 480 2.68 7.93 -5.69
C ALA A 480 4.17 7.62 -5.44
N VAL A 481 5.05 8.58 -5.72
CA VAL A 481 6.50 8.43 -5.58
C VAL A 481 7.09 9.70 -4.95
N TYR A 482 8.32 9.60 -4.44
CA TYR A 482 9.09 10.78 -4.06
C TYR A 482 9.87 11.30 -5.26
N SER A 483 9.94 12.63 -5.42
CA SER A 483 10.71 13.27 -6.47
C SER A 483 11.02 14.74 -6.11
N THR A 484 12.07 15.26 -6.68
CA THR A 484 12.35 16.72 -6.63
C THR A 484 11.57 17.52 -7.67
N ASP A 485 10.96 16.84 -8.65
CA ASP A 485 10.10 17.44 -9.67
C ASP A 485 8.63 17.41 -9.26
N ASN A 486 8.11 18.57 -8.91
CA ASN A 486 6.72 18.68 -8.47
C ASN A 486 5.74 18.68 -9.65
N ILE A 487 4.95 17.64 -9.76
CA ILE A 487 3.80 17.54 -10.68
C ILE A 487 2.45 17.63 -9.95
N GLY A 488 2.48 17.84 -8.63
CA GLY A 488 1.30 17.76 -7.75
C GLY A 488 0.96 16.36 -7.31
N HIS A 489 -0.13 16.24 -6.55
CA HIS A 489 -0.65 14.95 -6.08
C HIS A 489 -2.10 14.78 -6.54
N TYR A 490 -2.29 14.03 -7.64
CA TYR A 490 -3.59 13.88 -8.27
C TYR A 490 -4.66 13.36 -7.31
N GLY A 491 -4.40 12.25 -6.62
CA GLY A 491 -5.39 11.63 -5.73
C GLY A 491 -5.86 12.56 -4.59
N LEU A 492 -4.99 13.46 -4.09
CA LEU A 492 -5.32 14.42 -3.05
C LEU A 492 -5.82 15.77 -3.60
N ALA A 493 -5.76 15.99 -4.90
CA ALA A 493 -6.03 17.27 -5.57
C ALA A 493 -5.16 18.42 -5.05
N PHE A 494 -3.91 18.16 -4.68
CA PHE A 494 -2.96 19.15 -4.20
C PHE A 494 -1.95 19.53 -5.30
N LYS A 495 -1.66 20.84 -5.41
CA LYS A 495 -0.62 21.34 -6.33
C LYS A 495 0.79 21.10 -5.80
N PHE A 496 0.94 21.09 -4.48
CA PHE A 496 2.19 20.86 -3.77
C PHE A 496 1.90 19.94 -2.61
N TYR A 497 2.69 18.88 -2.48
CA TYR A 497 2.56 17.96 -1.38
C TYR A 497 3.90 17.32 -1.06
N THR A 498 4.18 17.14 0.21
CA THR A 498 5.35 16.43 0.72
C THR A 498 4.94 15.56 1.90
N HIS A 499 5.81 14.70 2.34
CA HIS A 499 5.71 14.05 3.63
C HIS A 499 6.62 14.77 4.63
N PHE A 500 6.05 15.22 5.74
CA PHE A 500 6.73 15.95 6.81
C PHE A 500 6.38 15.37 8.18
N THR A 501 5.27 14.64 8.29
CA THR A 501 4.59 14.35 9.55
C THR A 501 4.98 13.02 10.20
N SER A 502 5.95 12.25 9.64
CA SER A 502 6.35 10.96 10.21
C SER A 502 7.86 10.67 10.09
N PRO A 503 8.76 11.50 10.63
CA PRO A 503 10.20 11.34 10.50
C PRO A 503 10.79 10.20 11.34
N ILE A 504 10.07 9.67 12.33
CA ILE A 504 10.51 8.49 13.10
C ILE A 504 10.52 7.25 12.21
N ARG A 505 9.57 7.16 11.27
CA ARG A 505 9.33 5.97 10.47
C ARG A 505 9.50 6.13 8.96
N ARG A 506 9.79 7.34 8.46
CA ARG A 506 10.06 7.59 7.02
C ARG A 506 11.27 8.49 6.83
N TYR A 507 12.27 8.00 6.13
CA TYR A 507 13.49 8.78 5.86
C TYR A 507 13.25 10.04 5.00
N PRO A 508 12.35 10.06 4.00
CA PRO A 508 12.02 11.29 3.27
C PRO A 508 11.52 12.43 4.16
N ASP A 509 10.75 12.13 5.22
CA ASP A 509 10.30 13.14 6.18
C ASP A 509 11.50 13.75 6.95
N LEU A 510 12.47 12.93 7.32
CA LEU A 510 13.70 13.38 7.95
C LEU A 510 14.51 14.27 7.01
N LEU A 511 14.60 13.95 5.73
CA LEU A 511 15.20 14.80 4.71
C LEU A 511 14.46 16.14 4.59
N VAL A 512 13.13 16.10 4.57
CA VAL A 512 12.27 17.30 4.51
C VAL A 512 12.51 18.20 5.72
N HIS A 513 12.60 17.64 6.94
CA HIS A 513 12.92 18.40 8.16
C HIS A 513 14.27 19.12 8.06
N ARG A 514 15.30 18.45 7.59
CA ARG A 514 16.66 19.00 7.42
C ARG A 514 16.69 20.12 6.40
N LEU A 515 16.09 19.90 5.22
CA LEU A 515 16.00 20.89 4.15
C LEU A 515 15.22 22.13 4.63
N LEU A 516 14.07 21.91 5.24
CA LEU A 516 13.20 22.97 5.74
C LEU A 516 13.93 23.82 6.80
N PHE A 517 14.61 23.18 7.75
CA PHE A 517 15.39 23.91 8.76
C PHE A 517 16.51 24.74 8.14
N SER A 518 17.26 24.18 7.19
CA SER A 518 18.30 24.91 6.45
C SER A 518 17.70 26.10 5.71
N TYR A 519 16.57 25.93 5.05
CA TYR A 519 15.95 26.97 4.24
C TYR A 519 15.32 28.09 5.08
N LEU A 520 14.75 27.77 6.23
CA LEU A 520 14.28 28.75 7.20
C LEU A 520 15.44 29.63 7.73
N GLY A 521 16.63 29.06 7.87
CA GLY A 521 17.86 29.76 8.22
C GLY A 521 18.56 30.50 7.05
N GLY A 522 17.98 30.51 5.85
CA GLY A 522 18.56 31.14 4.67
C GLY A 522 19.60 30.30 3.91
N GLY A 523 19.73 29.01 4.22
CA GLY A 523 20.66 28.07 3.58
C GLY A 523 20.49 27.98 2.06
N ALA A 524 21.54 27.57 1.34
CA ALA A 524 21.52 27.34 -0.10
C ALA A 524 20.56 26.26 -0.53
N SER A 525 20.12 26.25 -1.79
CA SER A 525 19.33 25.15 -2.34
C SER A 525 20.18 23.87 -2.40
N ALA A 526 19.58 22.72 -2.04
CA ALA A 526 20.22 21.43 -2.17
C ALA A 526 20.51 21.09 -3.64
N GLU A 527 21.51 20.26 -3.87
CA GLU A 527 21.85 19.74 -5.19
C GLU A 527 20.77 18.77 -5.67
N LYS A 528 20.19 19.06 -6.85
CA LYS A 528 18.99 18.36 -7.33
C LYS A 528 19.27 16.90 -7.65
N GLY A 529 20.38 16.61 -8.36
CA GLY A 529 20.66 15.26 -8.83
C GLY A 529 20.94 14.26 -7.70
N HIS A 530 21.58 14.73 -6.62
CA HIS A 530 21.78 13.88 -5.43
C HIS A 530 20.45 13.64 -4.70
N LEU A 531 19.66 14.70 -4.51
CA LEU A 531 18.38 14.57 -3.80
C LEU A 531 17.37 13.71 -4.57
N GLU A 532 17.39 13.77 -5.92
CA GLU A 532 16.53 12.89 -6.74
C GLU A 532 16.87 11.42 -6.53
N LYS A 533 18.15 11.05 -6.47
CA LYS A 533 18.56 9.67 -6.16
C LYS A 533 18.07 9.20 -4.78
N GLU A 534 18.09 10.09 -3.79
CA GLU A 534 17.50 9.78 -2.47
C GLU A 534 15.99 9.55 -2.55
N CYS A 535 15.29 10.34 -3.38
CA CYS A 535 13.85 10.16 -3.62
C CYS A 535 13.53 8.81 -4.30
N GLU A 536 14.29 8.47 -5.35
CA GLU A 536 14.16 7.19 -6.05
C GLU A 536 14.40 6.01 -5.10
N TYR A 537 15.49 6.07 -4.33
CA TYR A 537 15.84 5.04 -3.36
C TYR A 537 14.76 4.88 -2.28
N ALA A 538 14.29 5.99 -1.70
CA ALA A 538 13.23 5.96 -0.69
C ALA A 538 11.91 5.39 -1.25
N THR A 539 11.58 5.71 -2.50
CA THR A 539 10.42 5.13 -3.18
C THR A 539 10.55 3.61 -3.34
N GLN A 540 11.72 3.11 -3.73
CA GLN A 540 11.97 1.68 -3.84
C GLN A 540 11.88 0.98 -2.49
N ARG A 541 12.44 1.56 -1.41
CA ARG A 541 12.37 0.99 -0.06
C ARG A 541 10.93 0.93 0.46
N GLU A 542 10.14 1.97 0.23
CA GLU A 542 8.71 1.99 0.57
C GLU A 542 7.93 0.87 -0.15
N MET A 543 8.19 0.68 -1.44
CA MET A 543 7.52 -0.39 -2.21
C MET A 543 7.89 -1.77 -1.68
N VAL A 544 9.16 -2.00 -1.37
CA VAL A 544 9.64 -3.28 -0.81
C VAL A 544 9.04 -3.53 0.56
N ALA A 545 8.97 -2.52 1.43
CA ALA A 545 8.35 -2.62 2.75
C ALA A 545 6.85 -2.98 2.65
N ALA A 546 6.12 -2.31 1.74
CA ALA A 546 4.70 -2.60 1.51
C ALA A 546 4.46 -4.01 0.93
N ASP A 547 5.38 -4.53 0.10
CA ASP A 547 5.31 -5.90 -0.40
C ASP A 547 5.55 -6.93 0.71
N ALA A 548 6.50 -6.67 1.62
CA ALA A 548 6.75 -7.51 2.79
C ALA A 548 5.52 -7.53 3.74
N GLU A 549 4.92 -6.36 4.02
CA GLU A 549 3.69 -6.25 4.81
C GLU A 549 2.57 -7.09 4.20
N ARG A 550 2.26 -6.92 2.92
CA ARG A 550 1.24 -7.71 2.22
C ARG A 550 1.53 -9.21 2.26
N THR A 551 2.81 -9.58 2.15
CA THR A 551 3.24 -10.97 2.21
C THR A 551 3.02 -11.56 3.60
N SER A 552 3.29 -10.80 4.67
CA SER A 552 3.05 -11.24 6.05
C SER A 552 1.54 -11.41 6.35
N ILE A 553 0.72 -10.46 5.90
CA ILE A 553 -0.74 -10.56 6.00
C ILE A 553 -1.22 -11.82 5.28
N LYS A 554 -0.80 -12.02 4.03
CA LYS A 554 -1.17 -13.18 3.24
C LYS A 554 -0.76 -14.50 3.91
N TYR A 555 0.44 -14.56 4.48
CA TYR A 555 0.91 -15.72 5.23
C TYR A 555 -0.05 -16.03 6.41
N LYS A 556 -0.38 -15.02 7.21
CA LYS A 556 -1.28 -15.17 8.36
C LYS A 556 -2.73 -15.51 7.99
N LEU A 557 -3.22 -15.01 6.85
CA LEU A 557 -4.54 -15.41 6.33
C LEU A 557 -4.56 -16.88 5.92
N VAL A 558 -3.50 -17.37 5.26
CA VAL A 558 -3.39 -18.79 4.90
C VAL A 558 -3.24 -19.67 6.14
N GLU A 559 -2.45 -19.24 7.14
CA GLU A 559 -2.31 -19.92 8.43
C GLU A 559 -3.66 -20.02 9.16
N PHE A 560 -4.44 -18.93 9.19
CA PHE A 560 -5.78 -18.90 9.76
C PHE A 560 -6.74 -19.90 9.09
N MET A 561 -6.54 -20.14 7.80
CA MET A 561 -7.39 -21.06 7.03
C MET A 561 -6.95 -22.54 7.09
N GLN A 562 -5.76 -22.86 7.62
CA GLN A 562 -5.31 -24.24 7.75
C GLN A 562 -6.24 -25.11 8.60
N ASP A 563 -6.68 -24.57 9.74
CA ASP A 563 -7.60 -25.27 10.64
C ASP A 563 -9.04 -25.39 10.06
N LYS A 564 -9.28 -24.82 8.87
CA LYS A 564 -10.57 -24.77 8.17
C LYS A 564 -10.60 -25.57 6.89
N VAL A 565 -9.54 -26.31 6.58
CA VAL A 565 -9.51 -27.21 5.41
C VAL A 565 -10.62 -28.24 5.52
N GLY A 566 -11.40 -28.42 4.45
CA GLY A 566 -12.59 -29.26 4.38
C GLY A 566 -13.89 -28.61 4.85
N GLN A 567 -13.86 -27.42 5.45
CA GLN A 567 -15.05 -26.65 5.83
C GLN A 567 -15.63 -25.89 4.64
N GLU A 568 -16.93 -25.65 4.70
CA GLU A 568 -17.68 -24.95 3.66
C GLU A 568 -18.03 -23.53 4.09
N PHE A 569 -17.98 -22.60 3.14
CA PHE A 569 -18.27 -21.17 3.36
C PHE A 569 -19.08 -20.63 2.21
N ASP A 570 -19.90 -19.64 2.50
CA ASP A 570 -20.55 -18.80 1.51
C ASP A 570 -19.64 -17.61 1.18
N GLY A 571 -19.68 -17.18 -0.08
CA GLY A 571 -18.88 -16.06 -0.54
C GLY A 571 -19.37 -15.51 -1.88
N ALA A 572 -18.66 -14.52 -2.36
CA ALA A 572 -18.93 -13.87 -3.64
C ALA A 572 -17.70 -13.96 -4.56
N VAL A 573 -17.95 -14.04 -5.87
CA VAL A 573 -16.88 -13.97 -6.87
C VAL A 573 -16.30 -12.55 -6.87
N SER A 574 -15.06 -12.42 -6.40
CA SER A 574 -14.30 -11.16 -6.28
C SER A 574 -13.42 -10.89 -7.50
N GLY A 575 -13.06 -11.93 -8.25
CA GLY A 575 -12.20 -11.81 -9.41
C GLY A 575 -12.34 -12.97 -10.40
N LEU A 576 -12.04 -12.71 -11.67
CA LEU A 576 -12.10 -13.67 -12.75
C LEU A 576 -10.83 -13.61 -13.59
N THR A 577 -10.22 -14.75 -13.85
CA THR A 577 -9.03 -14.89 -14.69
C THR A 577 -9.11 -16.14 -15.56
N GLU A 578 -8.17 -16.29 -16.49
CA GLU A 578 -8.01 -17.52 -17.28
C GLU A 578 -7.65 -18.75 -16.44
N TRP A 579 -7.15 -18.55 -15.19
CA TRP A 579 -6.71 -19.60 -14.28
C TRP A 579 -7.81 -20.06 -13.33
N GLY A 580 -8.67 -19.13 -12.86
CA GLY A 580 -9.66 -19.44 -11.83
C GLY A 580 -10.63 -18.32 -11.54
N LEU A 581 -11.62 -18.68 -10.73
CA LEU A 581 -12.51 -17.77 -10.01
C LEU A 581 -11.85 -17.43 -8.69
N TYR A 582 -11.70 -16.15 -8.38
CA TYR A 582 -11.36 -15.70 -7.05
C TYR A 582 -12.66 -15.51 -6.27
N VAL A 583 -12.72 -16.07 -5.08
CA VAL A 583 -13.91 -16.02 -4.22
C VAL A 583 -13.50 -15.42 -2.88
N GLU A 584 -14.17 -14.36 -2.48
CA GLU A 584 -14.05 -13.73 -1.18
C GLU A 584 -15.13 -14.27 -0.24
N LEU A 585 -14.74 -14.72 0.96
CA LEU A 585 -15.65 -15.28 1.96
C LEU A 585 -16.42 -14.15 2.68
N ASP A 586 -17.70 -14.36 2.98
CA ASP A 586 -18.55 -13.36 3.60
C ASP A 586 -18.12 -12.95 5.00
N ASP A 587 -17.73 -13.93 5.82
CA ASP A 587 -17.45 -13.71 7.24
C ASP A 587 -16.07 -13.10 7.50
N THR A 588 -15.10 -13.47 6.68
CA THR A 588 -13.68 -13.17 6.92
C THR A 588 -13.06 -12.29 5.84
N HIS A 589 -13.74 -12.12 4.70
CA HIS A 589 -13.22 -11.44 3.51
C HIS A 589 -11.90 -12.01 2.98
N ILE A 590 -11.62 -13.30 3.31
CA ILE A 590 -10.43 -13.99 2.83
C ILE A 590 -10.68 -14.48 1.41
N GLU A 591 -9.80 -14.08 0.49
CA GLU A 591 -9.87 -14.48 -0.90
C GLU A 591 -9.07 -15.75 -1.17
N GLY A 592 -9.67 -16.70 -1.88
CA GLY A 592 -9.01 -17.88 -2.41
C GLY A 592 -9.43 -18.15 -3.85
N MET A 593 -8.73 -19.06 -4.51
CA MET A 593 -8.96 -19.38 -5.93
C MET A 593 -9.62 -20.74 -6.12
N VAL A 594 -10.68 -20.77 -6.92
CA VAL A 594 -11.24 -21.99 -7.52
C VAL A 594 -10.65 -22.15 -8.92
N PRO A 595 -9.75 -23.13 -9.17
CA PRO A 595 -9.19 -23.33 -10.51
C PRO A 595 -10.26 -23.73 -11.50
N LEU A 596 -10.34 -23.08 -12.69
CA LEU A 596 -11.35 -23.41 -13.70
C LEU A 596 -11.33 -24.88 -14.13
N ARG A 597 -10.15 -25.48 -14.20
CA ARG A 597 -9.96 -26.89 -14.55
C ARG A 597 -10.54 -27.89 -13.53
N GLU A 598 -10.88 -27.42 -12.33
CA GLU A 598 -11.37 -28.24 -11.22
C GLU A 598 -12.88 -28.11 -11.02
N ILE A 599 -13.54 -27.24 -11.78
CA ILE A 599 -15.01 -27.14 -11.79
C ILE A 599 -15.56 -28.30 -12.63
N ALA A 600 -16.14 -29.29 -11.96
CA ALA A 600 -16.48 -30.59 -12.58
C ALA A 600 -17.62 -30.54 -13.59
N SER A 601 -18.54 -29.56 -13.49
CA SER A 601 -19.78 -29.53 -14.27
C SER A 601 -19.59 -29.26 -15.77
N ASP A 602 -18.51 -28.54 -16.16
CA ASP A 602 -18.23 -28.18 -17.56
C ASP A 602 -16.75 -27.82 -17.76
N PHE A 603 -16.39 -27.56 -18.99
CA PHE A 603 -15.14 -26.90 -19.35
C PHE A 603 -15.38 -25.39 -19.44
N TYR A 604 -14.80 -24.67 -18.53
CA TYR A 604 -15.00 -23.23 -18.40
C TYR A 604 -13.89 -22.42 -19.04
N GLU A 605 -14.28 -21.32 -19.71
CA GLU A 605 -13.38 -20.38 -20.38
C GLU A 605 -13.65 -18.96 -19.91
N PHE A 606 -12.59 -18.19 -19.76
CA PHE A 606 -12.67 -16.78 -19.42
C PHE A 606 -12.88 -15.92 -20.67
N ASP A 607 -14.00 -15.20 -20.73
CA ASP A 607 -14.28 -14.17 -21.72
C ASP A 607 -13.81 -12.80 -21.21
N ALA A 608 -12.59 -12.41 -21.59
CA ALA A 608 -12.01 -11.14 -21.16
C ALA A 608 -12.81 -9.93 -21.68
N SER A 609 -13.50 -10.06 -22.84
CA SER A 609 -14.27 -8.96 -23.43
C SER A 609 -15.52 -8.60 -22.63
N ARG A 610 -16.11 -9.60 -21.97
CA ARG A 610 -17.33 -9.47 -21.16
C ARG A 610 -17.08 -9.68 -19.66
N TYR A 611 -15.81 -9.93 -19.31
CA TYR A 611 -15.34 -10.20 -17.96
C TYR A 611 -16.22 -11.22 -17.22
N LYS A 612 -16.34 -12.40 -17.82
CA LYS A 612 -17.10 -13.53 -17.27
C LYS A 612 -16.44 -14.86 -17.63
N VAL A 613 -16.73 -15.86 -16.84
CA VAL A 613 -16.35 -17.25 -17.11
C VAL A 613 -17.57 -18.00 -17.62
N VAL A 614 -17.43 -18.72 -18.73
CA VAL A 614 -18.57 -19.38 -19.43
C VAL A 614 -18.27 -20.86 -19.66
N GLY A 615 -19.19 -21.71 -19.27
CA GLY A 615 -19.15 -23.16 -19.54
C GLY A 615 -19.42 -23.42 -21.04
N ARG A 616 -18.59 -24.24 -21.66
CA ARG A 616 -18.72 -24.57 -23.11
C ARG A 616 -20.01 -25.29 -23.44
N ARG A 617 -20.39 -26.27 -22.61
CA ARG A 617 -21.56 -27.14 -22.81
C ARG A 617 -22.83 -26.60 -22.16
N THR A 618 -22.74 -26.28 -20.89
CA THR A 618 -23.89 -25.88 -20.07
C THR A 618 -24.30 -24.44 -20.29
N ARG A 619 -23.39 -23.59 -20.81
CA ARG A 619 -23.55 -22.14 -20.90
C ARG A 619 -23.74 -21.47 -19.54
N LYS A 620 -23.49 -22.16 -18.43
CA LYS A 620 -23.46 -21.57 -17.10
C LYS A 620 -22.39 -20.50 -17.08
N GLU A 621 -22.73 -19.33 -16.56
CA GLU A 621 -21.84 -18.18 -16.47
C GLU A 621 -21.51 -17.89 -15.01
N PHE A 622 -20.29 -17.43 -14.75
CA PHE A 622 -19.89 -16.82 -13.50
C PHE A 622 -19.47 -15.38 -13.77
N ARG A 623 -19.98 -14.47 -12.95
CA ARG A 623 -19.74 -13.03 -13.02
C ARG A 623 -19.26 -12.51 -11.68
N LEU A 624 -18.68 -11.33 -11.66
CA LEU A 624 -18.36 -10.64 -10.40
C LEU A 624 -19.60 -10.45 -9.55
N GLY A 625 -19.46 -10.70 -8.24
CA GLY A 625 -20.54 -10.60 -7.28
C GLY A 625 -21.48 -11.80 -7.24
N ASP A 626 -21.33 -12.81 -8.13
CA ASP A 626 -22.15 -14.02 -8.06
C ASP A 626 -21.90 -14.74 -6.74
N ARG A 627 -23.00 -15.11 -6.10
CA ARG A 627 -22.97 -15.87 -4.83
C ARG A 627 -22.60 -17.32 -5.11
N VAL A 628 -21.62 -17.80 -4.38
CA VAL A 628 -21.12 -19.18 -4.52
C VAL A 628 -20.86 -19.78 -3.15
N ARG A 629 -21.02 -21.09 -3.06
CA ARG A 629 -20.60 -21.87 -1.91
C ARG A 629 -19.34 -22.63 -2.26
N ILE A 630 -18.35 -22.54 -1.38
CA ILE A 630 -17.04 -23.17 -1.59
C ILE A 630 -16.67 -24.06 -0.40
N ARG A 631 -15.77 -24.98 -0.65
CA ARG A 631 -15.04 -25.73 0.38
C ARG A 631 -13.57 -25.36 0.33
N VAL A 632 -12.95 -25.13 1.48
CA VAL A 632 -11.50 -24.92 1.55
C VAL A 632 -10.81 -26.22 1.20
N LYS A 633 -10.18 -26.29 0.05
CA LYS A 633 -9.53 -27.50 -0.45
C LYS A 633 -8.12 -27.65 0.11
N ASN A 634 -7.35 -26.55 0.09
CA ASN A 634 -5.96 -26.55 0.50
C ASN A 634 -5.55 -25.17 1.02
N ALA A 635 -4.74 -25.14 2.07
CA ALA A 635 -4.10 -23.95 2.60
C ALA A 635 -2.59 -24.18 2.63
N ASN A 636 -1.91 -23.75 1.57
CA ASN A 636 -0.47 -23.94 1.40
C ASN A 636 0.29 -22.75 1.96
N LEU A 637 0.83 -22.87 3.17
CA LEU A 637 1.61 -21.81 3.83
C LEU A 637 2.86 -21.41 3.05
N GLU A 638 3.56 -22.38 2.52
CA GLU A 638 4.83 -22.15 1.83
C GLU A 638 4.63 -21.36 0.54
N ALA A 639 3.63 -21.75 -0.25
CA ALA A 639 3.24 -21.01 -1.45
C ALA A 639 2.41 -19.75 -1.14
N ARG A 640 1.92 -19.62 0.10
CA ARG A 640 0.99 -18.56 0.54
C ARG A 640 -0.26 -18.52 -0.35
N LEU A 641 -0.84 -19.71 -0.62
CA LEU A 641 -1.98 -19.88 -1.52
C LEU A 641 -3.13 -20.59 -0.81
N LEU A 642 -4.34 -20.15 -1.15
CA LEU A 642 -5.59 -20.80 -0.75
C LEU A 642 -6.29 -21.31 -2.01
N ASP A 643 -6.51 -22.62 -2.04
CA ASP A 643 -7.27 -23.27 -3.08
C ASP A 643 -8.67 -23.62 -2.55
N TYR A 644 -9.68 -23.20 -3.26
CA TYR A 644 -11.08 -23.49 -2.98
C TYR A 644 -11.64 -24.46 -4.01
N GLU A 645 -12.63 -25.25 -3.59
CA GLU A 645 -13.44 -26.10 -4.44
C GLU A 645 -14.86 -25.53 -4.48
N LEU A 646 -15.41 -25.35 -5.68
CA LEU A 646 -16.79 -24.91 -5.83
C LEU A 646 -17.75 -26.05 -5.47
N ILE A 647 -18.69 -25.77 -4.58
CA ILE A 647 -19.78 -26.70 -4.26
C ILE A 647 -20.93 -26.40 -5.23
N GLU A 648 -21.22 -27.35 -6.10
CA GLU A 648 -22.35 -27.25 -7.00
C GLU A 648 -23.56 -27.92 -6.32
N GLU A 649 -24.63 -27.17 -6.11
CA GLU A 649 -25.90 -27.74 -5.68
C GLU A 649 -26.45 -28.64 -6.79
N ASP A 650 -26.65 -29.91 -6.52
CA ASP A 650 -27.34 -30.86 -7.41
C ASP A 650 -28.80 -30.40 -7.55
N GLY A 651 -29.09 -29.71 -8.61
CA GLY A 651 -30.41 -29.52 -9.21
C GLY A 651 -31.40 -28.69 -8.40
N ALA A 652 -31.65 -27.54 -8.88
CA ALA A 652 -32.91 -26.80 -8.95
C ALA A 652 -32.77 -25.33 -8.49
N ALA A 653 -32.95 -24.47 -9.42
CA ALA A 653 -33.99 -23.44 -9.43
C ALA A 653 -33.63 -22.37 -10.46
N GLU A 654 -34.55 -22.17 -11.34
CA GLU A 654 -34.55 -21.00 -12.25
C GLU A 654 -34.48 -19.70 -11.43
N PRO A 655 -33.80 -18.67 -11.94
CA PRO A 655 -33.73 -17.39 -11.26
C PRO A 655 -35.11 -16.76 -11.21
N SER A 656 -35.66 -16.61 -10.00
CA SER A 656 -36.85 -15.81 -9.75
C SER A 656 -36.56 -14.36 -10.06
N SER A 657 -37.14 -13.86 -11.12
CA SER A 657 -37.21 -12.44 -11.45
C SER A 657 -37.92 -11.68 -10.32
N PRO A 658 -37.41 -10.54 -9.88
CA PRO A 658 -38.16 -9.65 -8.98
C PRO A 658 -39.03 -8.70 -9.81
N ASP A 659 -40.24 -9.14 -10.15
CA ASP A 659 -41.30 -8.20 -10.50
C ASP A 659 -42.67 -8.87 -10.40
N ALA A 660 -43.44 -8.57 -9.39
CA ALA A 660 -44.89 -8.41 -9.41
C ALA A 660 -45.45 -8.22 -8.00
N ASN A 661 -45.40 -7.01 -7.55
CA ASN A 661 -46.34 -6.59 -6.50
C ASN A 661 -47.49 -5.84 -7.19
N LYS A 662 -48.59 -6.52 -7.46
CA LYS A 662 -49.91 -5.88 -7.69
C LYS A 662 -51.01 -6.67 -7.02
N ALA A 663 -51.70 -5.89 -6.25
CA ALA A 663 -52.80 -6.17 -5.35
C ALA A 663 -53.92 -7.06 -5.87
N HIS A 664 -54.46 -7.83 -4.94
CA HIS A 664 -55.77 -8.49 -4.99
C HIS A 664 -56.95 -7.54 -5.19
N SER A 665 -57.84 -7.91 -6.05
CA SER A 665 -59.29 -7.71 -5.87
C SER A 665 -60.07 -8.76 -6.68
N GLU A 666 -60.97 -9.45 -5.98
CA GLU A 666 -61.80 -10.56 -6.39
C GLU A 666 -63.04 -10.13 -7.21
N PRO A 667 -63.89 -11.07 -7.66
CA PRO A 667 -64.48 -11.05 -8.98
C PRO A 667 -66.00 -10.83 -8.95
N SER A 668 -66.57 -10.42 -10.07
CA SER A 668 -68.01 -10.66 -10.32
C SER A 668 -68.37 -10.68 -11.82
N GLY A 669 -68.81 -11.80 -12.27
CA GLY A 669 -70.13 -11.99 -12.86
C GLY A 669 -70.33 -11.77 -14.37
N ARG A 670 -70.41 -12.90 -15.09
CA ARG A 670 -71.45 -13.25 -16.09
C ARG A 670 -71.53 -12.62 -17.50
N LYS A 671 -71.42 -13.60 -18.42
CA LYS A 671 -72.26 -13.82 -19.63
C LYS A 671 -72.13 -12.91 -20.86
N GLY A 672 -71.73 -13.50 -21.92
CA GLY A 672 -72.64 -13.63 -23.07
C GLY A 672 -72.09 -13.29 -24.44
N SER A 673 -71.92 -14.32 -25.24
CA SER A 673 -72.44 -14.43 -26.63
C SER A 673 -71.68 -13.73 -27.78
N ARG A 674 -71.08 -14.59 -28.55
CA ARG A 674 -71.27 -14.77 -30.04
C ARG A 674 -71.00 -13.63 -31.05
N ARG A 675 -70.16 -13.98 -31.94
CA ARG A 675 -70.32 -14.01 -33.44
C ARG A 675 -69.42 -13.08 -34.27
N ASN A 676 -68.61 -13.79 -35.08
CA ASN A 676 -68.46 -13.71 -36.56
C ASN A 676 -67.99 -12.42 -37.24
N GLY A 677 -67.01 -12.68 -38.09
CA GLY A 677 -66.90 -12.10 -39.44
C GLY A 677 -65.51 -11.57 -39.74
N ALA A 678 -64.69 -12.30 -40.33
CA ALA A 678 -64.44 -12.49 -41.78
C ALA A 678 -63.81 -11.26 -42.45
N SER A 679 -62.69 -11.54 -43.01
CA SER A 679 -62.18 -11.23 -44.36
C SER A 679 -61.27 -10.03 -44.55
N ALA A 680 -60.11 -10.41 -44.97
CA ALA A 680 -59.49 -10.11 -46.28
C ALA A 680 -58.96 -8.68 -46.48
N GLY A 681 -57.70 -8.55 -46.71
CA GLY A 681 -57.25 -8.23 -48.03
C GLY A 681 -55.98 -7.38 -48.09
N ARG A 682 -54.99 -7.99 -48.63
CA ARG A 682 -53.99 -7.45 -49.59
C ARG A 682 -53.02 -6.33 -49.22
N LYS A 683 -51.79 -6.70 -49.24
CA LYS A 683 -50.62 -5.98 -49.81
C LYS A 683 -50.95 -5.32 -51.16
N PRO A 684 -50.11 -4.45 -51.78
CA PRO A 684 -48.66 -4.33 -51.68
C PRO A 684 -48.05 -2.93 -52.06
N ARG A 685 -46.74 -2.91 -51.92
CA ARG A 685 -45.70 -2.35 -52.83
C ARG A 685 -45.28 -0.89 -52.83
N ARG A 686 -43.92 -0.84 -52.79
CA ARG A 686 -42.91 -0.01 -53.53
C ARG A 686 -42.71 1.43 -53.05
N ALA A 687 -41.59 1.98 -53.09
CA ALA A 687 -40.20 1.75 -53.45
C ALA A 687 -39.50 3.13 -53.51
N ALA A 688 -38.17 3.07 -53.29
CA ALA A 688 -37.19 3.98 -53.84
C ALA A 688 -37.22 5.46 -53.42
N ALA A 689 -36.16 6.15 -53.22
CA ALA A 689 -34.74 6.12 -53.38
C ALA A 689 -34.18 7.53 -53.20
N LYS A 690 -32.91 7.60 -52.80
CA LYS A 690 -31.95 8.67 -53.10
C LYS A 690 -32.16 10.10 -52.54
N LYS A 691 -31.37 10.52 -51.66
CA LYS A 691 -30.07 11.15 -51.91
C LYS A 691 -29.24 11.10 -50.64
#